data_9254591a417d0c572b15762578c91f37
#
_entry.id   9254591a417d0c572b15762578c91f37
#
_cell.length_a   1.000
_cell.length_b   1.000
_cell.length_c   1.000
_cell.angle_alpha   90.00
_cell.angle_beta   90.00
_cell.angle_gamma   90.00
#
_symmetry.space_group_name_H-M   'P 1'
#
loop_
_entity.id
_entity.type
_entity.pdbx_description
1 polymer ?
#
loop_
_entity_poly.entity_id
_entity_poly.type
_entity_poly.pdbx_seq_one_letter_code
_entity_poly.pdbx_strand_id
1 'polypeptide(L)'
;MERRASFRLVRVPGLPLLGLAALALAAGSACSSSKHASPRTTSAPAVRHVIPAKPRSVAVVERTVGSLAAPLQDAAAAPSGAGALLLGGLNAADTSVAEVRFVSRRRDTVRGSLPGVRHDAAAVSLGRSAYVFGGGNGPSQLDEIVKVDPSGRSSVVGHLPQPASDVSAAVIDGKAYVVGGFTGTRWLNTILSWTPGSAPRVAARLPVALRYAAVTAAAGKLVIAGGSTPNGTASRVVLEFDPARRTLKAIAELPAPVTHAAAATLHGIAYVIGGRGATVGSAVRRVTAIDTVSGRLRAAGSLAEPRSDLAAVTVPGAILLAGGSGSTGTTARIGELIPAPRTRFTKAPASTTNVYAADSANALSAVVRHDRPLVYVPNSESNTVDEIDPHTFKVVRHFAVGTLPQHVTPSWDLKTLYVLNDLGNSLTPIDPRTGAPGRSIPVDDPYNLYFTPDGRFAIVVAERLARLDFRTPHTFRLRHSLHVPCRGVDHMDFSADGRYLIATCEFSDQLIKVDVQTQKLVGVLTMAAGSIPQDVKLSPDGRIFYVADMGRGGVWKVSGAPFRVLGFIRTGAGTHGLYASRDARFLYATNRAEGSVSVISFATRRVVKKWRIPGGGSPDMGNVSADGKVLWLTGRWAGVVYAIDTRSGKLLAKIPVGASPHGLCVWPQPGRYSLGHTGILR
;
A
#
# COMPACT_ATOMS: atom_id res chain seq x y z
N MET A 1 -4.24 28.52 -41.61
CA MET A 1 -3.59 29.67 -40.93
C MET A 1 -2.54 29.09 -40.00
N GLU A 2 -1.33 29.05 -40.53
CA GLU A 2 -0.12 28.58 -39.84
C GLU A 2 0.36 29.65 -38.86
N ARG A 3 0.81 29.24 -37.70
CA ARG A 3 1.83 29.99 -36.93
C ARG A 3 2.91 29.02 -36.45
N ARG A 4 4.05 29.08 -37.14
CA ARG A 4 5.33 28.54 -36.70
C ARG A 4 5.88 29.40 -35.56
N ALA A 5 6.32 28.78 -34.49
CA ALA A 5 7.15 29.42 -33.48
C ALA A 5 8.58 28.86 -33.56
N SER A 6 9.48 29.76 -33.93
CA SER A 6 10.93 29.53 -34.00
C SER A 6 11.55 29.66 -32.61
N PHE A 7 12.34 28.71 -32.16
CA PHE A 7 13.19 28.85 -31.00
C PHE A 7 14.57 29.37 -31.40
N ARG A 8 14.96 30.53 -30.88
CA ARG A 8 16.32 31.09 -30.97
C ARG A 8 17.20 30.50 -29.87
N LEU A 9 18.35 30.01 -30.24
CA LEU A 9 19.48 29.72 -29.33
C LEU A 9 20.07 31.03 -28.80
N VAL A 10 20.28 31.11 -27.48
CA VAL A 10 21.13 32.11 -26.84
C VAL A 10 22.40 31.41 -26.35
N ARG A 11 23.54 31.83 -26.92
CA ARG A 11 24.89 31.52 -26.45
C ARG A 11 25.28 32.52 -25.35
N VAL A 12 25.95 32.03 -24.29
CA VAL A 12 26.70 32.87 -23.33
C VAL A 12 28.13 32.31 -23.24
N PRO A 13 29.17 33.18 -23.27
CA PRO A 13 30.58 32.78 -23.30
C PRO A 13 31.27 32.79 -21.92
N GLY A 14 32.17 31.91 -21.62
CA GLY A 14 33.63 32.04 -21.56
C GLY A 14 34.27 32.26 -20.19
N LEU A 15 34.88 31.23 -19.62
CA LEU A 15 36.26 31.04 -19.11
C LEU A 15 36.78 31.93 -17.91
N PRO A 16 37.82 31.53 -17.12
CA PRO A 16 38.92 30.60 -17.42
C PRO A 16 39.35 29.59 -16.31
N LEU A 17 40.18 28.66 -16.75
CA LEU A 17 41.03 27.74 -15.99
C LEU A 17 42.09 28.41 -15.11
N LEU A 18 42.44 27.81 -13.97
CA LEU A 18 43.78 27.86 -13.38
C LEU A 18 44.07 26.52 -12.67
N GLY A 19 45.17 25.93 -13.10
CA GLY A 19 45.73 24.71 -12.52
C GLY A 19 46.80 25.04 -11.48
N LEU A 20 47.27 24.02 -10.74
CA LEU A 20 48.63 23.80 -10.18
C LEU A 20 48.54 22.50 -9.37
N ALA A 21 49.19 21.46 -9.81
CA ALA A 21 50.58 21.05 -9.60
C ALA A 21 50.78 20.15 -8.37
N ALA A 22 51.24 18.98 -8.67
CA ALA A 22 51.66 17.88 -7.81
C ALA A 22 52.94 18.16 -7.04
N LEU A 23 53.10 17.53 -5.88
CA LEU A 23 54.44 17.21 -5.33
C LEU A 23 54.40 15.85 -4.65
N ALA A 24 55.20 14.96 -5.20
CA ALA A 24 55.58 13.68 -4.61
C ALA A 24 56.88 13.85 -3.81
N LEU A 25 57.02 13.21 -2.68
CA LEU A 25 58.32 12.93 -2.07
C LEU A 25 58.34 11.52 -1.48
N ALA A 26 59.27 10.76 -1.98
CA ALA A 26 59.69 9.45 -1.48
C ALA A 26 60.95 9.58 -0.64
N ALA A 27 61.10 8.77 0.40
CA ALA A 27 62.30 8.23 1.00
C ALA A 27 61.89 7.28 2.13
N GLY A 28 62.36 6.07 2.35
CA GLY A 28 63.62 5.47 2.08
C GLY A 28 63.85 4.48 3.24
N SER A 29 64.21 3.27 2.92
CA SER A 29 64.41 2.09 3.78
C SER A 29 65.45 2.25 4.89
N ALA A 30 65.28 1.53 5.99
CA ALA A 30 66.40 0.84 6.71
C ALA A 30 65.87 -0.28 7.60
N CYS A 31 66.37 -1.48 7.35
CA CYS A 31 66.26 -2.68 8.22
C CYS A 31 67.14 -2.52 9.46
N SER A 32 66.66 -2.94 10.62
CA SER A 32 67.53 -3.61 11.61
C SER A 32 66.73 -4.62 12.46
N SER A 33 67.26 -5.80 12.52
CA SER A 33 66.79 -6.97 13.30
C SER A 33 67.18 -6.85 14.76
N SER A 34 66.24 -7.02 15.70
CA SER A 34 66.58 -7.51 17.05
C SER A 34 65.48 -8.40 17.58
N LYS A 35 65.86 -9.63 17.98
CA LYS A 35 65.08 -10.61 18.73
C LYS A 35 64.81 -10.06 20.12
N HIS A 36 63.57 -10.12 20.61
CA HIS A 36 63.27 -10.38 22.02
C HIS A 36 61.81 -10.74 22.26
N ALA A 37 61.63 -11.84 22.99
CA ALA A 37 60.61 -12.27 23.96
C ALA A 37 59.13 -11.88 23.70
N SER A 38 58.30 -12.90 23.55
CA SER A 38 56.84 -12.88 23.62
C SER A 38 56.32 -12.51 25.03
N PRO A 39 55.37 -11.58 25.16
CA PRO A 39 54.50 -11.51 26.31
C PRO A 39 53.17 -12.20 26.05
N ARG A 40 52.70 -12.88 27.07
CA ARG A 40 51.39 -13.59 27.13
C ARG A 40 50.24 -12.66 26.69
N THR A 41 49.48 -13.09 25.71
CA THR A 41 48.24 -12.46 25.31
C THR A 41 47.18 -12.74 26.35
N THR A 42 46.78 -11.72 27.11
CA THR A 42 45.48 -11.66 27.78
C THR A 42 44.42 -11.45 26.75
N SER A 43 43.51 -12.43 26.59
CA SER A 43 42.37 -12.32 25.70
C SER A 43 41.42 -11.21 26.15
N ALA A 44 41.23 -10.20 25.31
CA ALA A 44 40.17 -9.21 25.47
C ALA A 44 38.79 -9.90 25.38
N PRO A 45 37.79 -9.43 26.16
CA PRO A 45 36.46 -10.03 26.11
C PRO A 45 35.83 -9.81 24.73
N ALA A 46 35.34 -10.90 24.16
CA ALA A 46 34.64 -10.90 22.88
C ALA A 46 33.45 -9.90 22.92
N VAL A 47 33.51 -8.86 22.09
CA VAL A 47 32.39 -7.97 21.82
C VAL A 47 31.27 -8.82 21.20
N ARG A 48 30.24 -9.14 21.99
CA ARG A 48 29.02 -9.73 21.46
C ARG A 48 28.38 -8.70 20.52
N HIS A 49 28.49 -8.94 19.22
CA HIS A 49 27.65 -8.27 18.23
C HIS A 49 26.20 -8.56 18.56
N VAL A 50 25.51 -7.60 19.15
CA VAL A 50 24.05 -7.62 19.28
C VAL A 50 23.48 -7.53 17.88
N ILE A 51 23.03 -8.65 17.35
CA ILE A 51 22.29 -8.71 16.09
C ILE A 51 21.04 -7.84 16.30
N PRO A 52 20.83 -6.74 15.53
CA PRO A 52 19.66 -5.91 15.70
C PRO A 52 18.39 -6.76 15.49
N ALA A 53 17.50 -6.75 16.48
CA ALA A 53 16.26 -7.50 16.44
C ALA A 53 15.49 -7.12 15.17
N LYS A 54 15.03 -8.13 14.41
CA LYS A 54 14.21 -7.94 13.20
C LYS A 54 13.05 -6.97 13.51
N PRO A 55 12.80 -5.93 12.67
CA PRO A 55 11.72 -4.99 12.92
C PRO A 55 10.40 -5.75 13.03
N ARG A 56 9.70 -5.55 14.17
CA ARG A 56 8.39 -6.17 14.42
C ARG A 56 7.36 -5.57 13.44
N SER A 57 6.50 -6.40 12.88
CA SER A 57 5.38 -5.92 12.05
C SER A 57 4.49 -5.03 12.91
N VAL A 58 4.18 -3.83 12.43
CA VAL A 58 3.27 -2.88 13.08
C VAL A 58 1.82 -3.02 12.58
N ALA A 59 1.58 -3.86 11.56
CA ALA A 59 0.27 -4.02 10.94
C ALA A 59 -0.70 -4.74 11.89
N VAL A 60 -1.93 -4.21 11.97
CA VAL A 60 -3.05 -4.76 12.76
C VAL A 60 -4.31 -4.84 11.92
N VAL A 61 -5.20 -5.77 12.29
CA VAL A 61 -6.54 -5.91 11.70
C VAL A 61 -7.59 -5.86 12.81
N GLU A 62 -8.72 -5.20 12.56
CA GLU A 62 -9.87 -5.25 13.48
C GLU A 62 -10.68 -6.52 13.24
N ARG A 63 -11.03 -7.20 14.35
CA ARG A 63 -12.02 -8.26 14.38
C ARG A 63 -13.16 -7.82 15.30
N THR A 64 -14.40 -7.88 14.83
CA THR A 64 -15.56 -7.78 15.72
C THR A 64 -15.62 -9.03 16.58
N VAL A 65 -15.71 -8.85 17.89
CA VAL A 65 -15.69 -9.95 18.86
C VAL A 65 -16.94 -9.99 19.73
N GLY A 66 -17.77 -8.94 19.67
CA GLY A 66 -19.02 -8.86 20.45
C GLY A 66 -19.72 -7.51 20.28
N SER A 67 -20.70 -7.30 21.16
CA SER A 67 -21.44 -6.06 21.29
C SER A 67 -21.69 -5.77 22.78
N LEU A 68 -21.66 -4.49 23.13
CA LEU A 68 -22.16 -4.01 24.42
C LEU A 68 -23.70 -4.22 24.50
N ALA A 69 -24.24 -4.33 25.69
CA ALA A 69 -25.69 -4.41 25.88
C ALA A 69 -26.42 -3.14 25.42
N ALA A 70 -25.75 -1.99 25.45
CA ALA A 70 -26.25 -0.71 24.96
C ALA A 70 -25.10 0.09 24.32
N PRO A 71 -25.38 0.97 23.32
CA PRO A 71 -24.40 1.88 22.75
C PRO A 71 -23.77 2.79 23.82
N LEU A 72 -22.45 3.01 23.71
CA LEU A 72 -21.67 3.79 24.68
C LEU A 72 -20.52 4.51 23.98
N GLN A 73 -20.29 5.80 24.29
CA GLN A 73 -19.14 6.59 23.85
C GLN A 73 -18.52 7.33 25.05
N ASP A 74 -17.32 7.89 24.88
CA ASP A 74 -16.61 8.72 25.88
C ASP A 74 -16.44 8.03 27.24
N ALA A 75 -16.44 6.71 27.28
CA ALA A 75 -16.19 5.93 28.49
C ALA A 75 -14.68 5.89 28.80
N ALA A 76 -14.33 6.16 30.04
CA ALA A 76 -13.00 5.86 30.53
C ALA A 76 -12.76 4.36 30.53
N ALA A 77 -11.55 3.90 30.21
CA ALA A 77 -11.26 2.46 30.13
C ALA A 77 -9.93 2.11 30.79
N ALA A 78 -9.93 0.99 31.50
CA ALA A 78 -8.74 0.46 32.15
C ALA A 78 -8.62 -1.05 31.95
N PRO A 79 -7.40 -1.62 31.73
CA PRO A 79 -7.21 -3.06 31.58
C PRO A 79 -7.60 -3.80 32.86
N SER A 80 -8.27 -4.95 32.73
CA SER A 80 -8.68 -5.81 33.85
C SER A 80 -8.60 -7.28 33.43
N GLY A 81 -7.54 -7.98 33.83
CA GLY A 81 -7.29 -9.35 33.38
C GLY A 81 -7.23 -9.50 31.87
N ALA A 82 -8.06 -10.36 31.29
CA ALA A 82 -8.17 -10.57 29.86
C ALA A 82 -9.19 -9.63 29.16
N GLY A 83 -9.69 -8.61 29.83
CA GLY A 83 -10.66 -7.65 29.33
C GLY A 83 -10.37 -6.23 29.83
N ALA A 84 -11.41 -5.40 29.85
CA ALA A 84 -11.37 -4.02 30.28
C ALA A 84 -12.51 -3.70 31.21
N LEU A 85 -12.30 -2.75 32.11
CA LEU A 85 -13.38 -2.01 32.76
C LEU A 85 -13.68 -0.79 31.91
N LEU A 86 -14.95 -0.60 31.54
CA LEU A 86 -15.50 0.64 31.03
C LEU A 86 -16.18 1.36 32.18
N LEU A 87 -15.90 2.63 32.35
CA LEU A 87 -16.16 3.39 33.57
C LEU A 87 -16.87 4.68 33.18
N GLY A 88 -18.19 4.74 33.38
CA GLY A 88 -19.03 5.84 32.92
C GLY A 88 -19.16 5.86 31.40
N GLY A 89 -19.26 7.05 30.81
CA GLY A 89 -19.45 7.35 29.41
C GLY A 89 -20.79 8.06 29.14
N LEU A 90 -21.06 8.24 27.83
CA LEU A 90 -22.34 8.76 27.32
C LEU A 90 -23.09 7.63 26.62
N ASN A 91 -24.37 7.49 26.92
CA ASN A 91 -25.28 6.56 26.24
C ASN A 91 -25.73 7.12 24.87
N ALA A 92 -26.62 6.41 24.17
CA ALA A 92 -27.12 6.84 22.85
C ALA A 92 -27.95 8.13 22.87
N ALA A 93 -28.38 8.60 24.04
CA ALA A 93 -29.11 9.85 24.24
C ALA A 93 -28.18 10.97 24.78
N ASP A 94 -26.86 10.82 24.61
CA ASP A 94 -25.81 11.73 25.12
C ASP A 94 -25.95 12.04 26.61
N THR A 95 -26.46 11.07 27.40
CA THR A 95 -26.62 11.19 28.84
C THR A 95 -25.48 10.47 29.55
N SER A 96 -24.85 11.13 30.53
CA SER A 96 -23.77 10.55 31.32
C SER A 96 -24.28 9.38 32.17
N VAL A 97 -23.49 8.29 32.22
CA VAL A 97 -23.79 7.11 33.03
C VAL A 97 -22.75 6.89 34.11
N ALA A 98 -23.09 6.10 35.14
CA ALA A 98 -22.20 5.78 36.25
C ALA A 98 -21.74 4.32 36.26
N GLU A 99 -22.09 3.53 35.25
CA GLU A 99 -21.85 2.09 35.26
C GLU A 99 -20.36 1.74 35.27
N VAL A 100 -20.03 0.71 36.04
CA VAL A 100 -18.77 -0.01 36.01
C VAL A 100 -19.02 -1.31 35.26
N ARG A 101 -18.59 -1.38 33.97
CA ARG A 101 -18.81 -2.53 33.11
C ARG A 101 -17.49 -3.29 32.89
N PHE A 102 -17.54 -4.60 33.01
CA PHE A 102 -16.45 -5.46 32.57
C PHE A 102 -16.76 -5.97 31.16
N VAL A 103 -15.84 -5.72 30.24
CA VAL A 103 -15.96 -6.10 28.82
C VAL A 103 -14.79 -6.99 28.42
N SER A 104 -15.10 -8.06 27.73
CA SER A 104 -14.11 -8.96 27.09
C SER A 104 -14.66 -9.51 25.78
N ARG A 105 -13.91 -10.39 25.09
CA ARG A 105 -14.36 -11.07 23.85
C ARG A 105 -15.75 -11.72 23.93
N ARG A 106 -16.19 -12.15 25.11
CA ARG A 106 -17.40 -12.96 25.29
C ARG A 106 -18.32 -12.46 26.38
N ARG A 107 -17.99 -11.37 27.05
CA ARG A 107 -18.74 -10.89 28.21
C ARG A 107 -18.84 -9.38 28.18
N ASP A 108 -20.06 -8.90 28.42
CA ASP A 108 -20.38 -7.55 28.82
C ASP A 108 -21.23 -7.68 30.07
N THR A 109 -20.72 -7.24 31.22
CA THR A 109 -21.41 -7.36 32.51
C THR A 109 -21.21 -6.10 33.34
N VAL A 110 -22.30 -5.56 33.86
CA VAL A 110 -22.24 -4.52 34.87
C VAL A 110 -21.77 -5.15 36.20
N ARG A 111 -20.76 -4.57 36.82
CA ARG A 111 -20.18 -5.02 38.10
C ARG A 111 -20.46 -4.10 39.26
N GLY A 112 -20.81 -2.85 38.97
CA GLY A 112 -21.06 -1.84 40.02
C GLY A 112 -21.35 -0.49 39.39
N SER A 113 -21.19 0.55 40.20
CA SER A 113 -21.40 1.94 39.83
C SER A 113 -20.30 2.82 40.40
N LEU A 114 -19.97 3.88 39.70
CA LEU A 114 -19.16 4.99 40.18
C LEU A 114 -19.97 5.83 41.20
N PRO A 115 -19.31 6.67 42.02
CA PRO A 115 -20.01 7.52 42.99
C PRO A 115 -20.99 8.52 42.34
N GLY A 116 -20.79 8.85 41.08
CA GLY A 116 -21.64 9.71 40.28
C GLY A 116 -21.45 9.45 38.78
N VAL A 117 -22.41 9.93 37.97
CA VAL A 117 -22.33 9.84 36.50
C VAL A 117 -21.13 10.63 36.00
N ARG A 118 -20.45 10.13 34.96
CA ARG A 118 -19.32 10.83 34.31
C ARG A 118 -19.05 10.34 32.92
N HIS A 119 -18.53 11.23 32.08
CA HIS A 119 -18.01 10.99 30.75
C HIS A 119 -16.69 11.77 30.58
N ASP A 120 -15.95 11.56 29.50
CA ASP A 120 -14.70 12.28 29.19
C ASP A 120 -13.67 12.24 30.34
N ALA A 121 -13.72 11.18 31.15
CA ALA A 121 -12.74 10.89 32.17
C ALA A 121 -11.60 10.03 31.60
N ALA A 122 -10.44 10.03 32.24
CA ALA A 122 -9.38 9.07 31.95
C ALA A 122 -9.37 7.96 33.02
N ALA A 123 -8.94 6.75 32.61
CA ALA A 123 -8.73 5.67 33.57
C ALA A 123 -7.46 4.89 33.29
N VAL A 124 -6.85 4.37 34.35
CA VAL A 124 -5.68 3.48 34.29
C VAL A 124 -5.82 2.38 35.36
N SER A 125 -5.08 1.28 35.19
CA SER A 125 -4.94 0.25 36.22
C SER A 125 -3.60 0.37 36.95
N LEU A 126 -3.62 0.39 38.26
CA LEU A 126 -2.45 0.31 39.14
C LEU A 126 -2.66 -0.84 40.14
N GLY A 127 -1.79 -1.83 40.06
CA GLY A 127 -1.99 -3.07 40.78
C GLY A 127 -3.25 -3.80 40.28
N ARG A 128 -4.16 -4.12 41.17
CA ARG A 128 -5.40 -4.84 40.82
C ARG A 128 -6.62 -3.90 40.69
N SER A 129 -6.47 -2.61 40.93
CA SER A 129 -7.58 -1.63 40.92
C SER A 129 -7.44 -0.69 39.70
N ALA A 130 -8.58 -0.27 39.18
CA ALA A 130 -8.67 0.84 38.24
C ALA A 130 -8.79 2.17 38.99
N TYR A 131 -8.28 3.24 38.40
CA TYR A 131 -8.39 4.60 38.91
C TYR A 131 -8.90 5.51 37.83
N VAL A 132 -9.99 6.24 38.13
CA VAL A 132 -10.64 7.18 37.21
C VAL A 132 -10.29 8.59 37.64
N PHE A 133 -9.91 9.44 36.70
CA PHE A 133 -9.49 10.82 36.94
C PHE A 133 -10.48 11.79 36.29
N GLY A 134 -11.10 12.65 37.10
CA GLY A 134 -11.96 13.71 36.63
C GLY A 134 -13.17 13.25 35.83
N GLY A 135 -13.40 13.92 34.69
CA GLY A 135 -14.54 13.77 33.77
C GLY A 135 -15.56 14.90 33.92
N GLY A 136 -16.61 14.83 33.09
CA GLY A 136 -17.78 15.68 33.18
C GLY A 136 -19.03 14.90 33.62
N ASN A 137 -19.98 15.56 34.25
CA ASN A 137 -21.27 14.95 34.62
C ASN A 137 -22.48 15.60 33.92
N GLY A 138 -22.18 16.37 32.86
CA GLY A 138 -23.11 17.22 32.13
C GLY A 138 -22.91 18.69 32.51
N PRO A 139 -23.42 19.14 33.70
CA PRO A 139 -23.31 20.56 34.06
C PRO A 139 -21.93 20.97 34.57
N SER A 140 -21.08 20.04 35.04
CA SER A 140 -19.82 20.38 35.71
C SER A 140 -18.70 19.42 35.38
N GLN A 141 -17.46 19.89 35.47
CA GLN A 141 -16.28 19.06 35.50
C GLN A 141 -16.01 18.57 36.94
N LEU A 142 -15.43 17.37 37.03
CA LEU A 142 -15.12 16.70 38.28
C LEU A 142 -13.61 16.71 38.55
N ASP A 143 -13.24 16.77 39.83
CA ASP A 143 -11.84 16.67 40.26
C ASP A 143 -11.52 15.34 40.97
N GLU A 144 -12.53 14.49 41.22
CA GLU A 144 -12.36 13.25 41.93
C GLU A 144 -11.41 12.27 41.25
N ILE A 145 -10.58 11.62 42.08
CA ILE A 145 -9.87 10.39 41.71
C ILE A 145 -10.60 9.23 42.34
N VAL A 146 -11.25 8.41 41.50
CA VAL A 146 -12.09 7.28 41.99
C VAL A 146 -11.34 5.98 41.80
N LYS A 147 -11.16 5.22 42.87
CA LYS A 147 -10.69 3.84 42.85
C LYS A 147 -11.86 2.90 42.57
N VAL A 148 -11.64 1.93 41.68
CA VAL A 148 -12.56 0.82 41.39
C VAL A 148 -11.83 -0.49 41.61
N ASP A 149 -12.32 -1.31 42.54
CA ASP A 149 -11.73 -2.61 42.83
C ASP A 149 -12.16 -3.69 41.80
N PRO A 150 -11.55 -4.88 41.79
CA PRO A 150 -11.93 -5.96 40.87
C PRO A 150 -13.37 -6.44 40.96
N SER A 151 -14.04 -6.21 42.08
CA SER A 151 -15.47 -6.55 42.27
C SER A 151 -16.42 -5.50 41.68
N GLY A 152 -15.91 -4.32 41.32
CA GLY A 152 -16.68 -3.20 40.78
C GLY A 152 -17.10 -2.18 41.85
N ARG A 153 -16.67 -2.36 43.13
CA ARG A 153 -16.90 -1.33 44.17
C ARG A 153 -16.00 -0.12 43.94
N SER A 154 -16.57 1.05 44.06
CA SER A 154 -15.89 2.33 43.83
C SER A 154 -15.85 3.19 45.11
N SER A 155 -14.79 4.02 45.19
CA SER A 155 -14.65 5.01 46.28
C SER A 155 -13.75 6.16 45.80
N VAL A 156 -14.06 7.38 46.27
CA VAL A 156 -13.17 8.53 46.05
C VAL A 156 -11.93 8.37 46.93
N VAL A 157 -10.74 8.50 46.33
CA VAL A 157 -9.44 8.31 47.02
C VAL A 157 -8.51 9.49 46.91
N GLY A 158 -8.96 10.56 46.28
CA GLY A 158 -8.20 11.81 46.12
C GLY A 158 -8.86 12.75 45.14
N HIS A 159 -8.19 13.86 44.85
CA HIS A 159 -8.68 14.89 43.96
C HIS A 159 -7.55 15.39 43.01
N LEU A 160 -7.91 15.79 41.82
CA LEU A 160 -7.06 16.56 40.91
C LEU A 160 -6.88 17.99 41.49
N PRO A 161 -5.83 18.72 41.12
CA PRO A 161 -5.64 20.10 41.59
C PRO A 161 -6.76 21.06 41.19
N GLN A 162 -7.56 20.69 40.22
CA GLN A 162 -8.74 21.41 39.73
C GLN A 162 -9.64 20.44 38.98
N PRO A 163 -10.95 20.70 38.88
CA PRO A 163 -11.87 19.92 38.09
C PRO A 163 -11.44 19.87 36.63
N ALA A 164 -11.52 18.71 35.97
CA ALA A 164 -11.10 18.55 34.59
C ALA A 164 -11.83 17.42 33.87
N SER A 165 -12.42 17.70 32.73
CA SER A 165 -12.89 16.73 31.74
C SER A 165 -11.92 16.63 30.57
N ASP A 166 -12.17 15.73 29.60
CA ASP A 166 -11.43 15.56 28.35
C ASP A 166 -9.95 15.24 28.57
N VAL A 167 -9.66 14.67 29.72
CA VAL A 167 -8.33 14.26 30.15
C VAL A 167 -7.98 12.89 29.54
N SER A 168 -6.71 12.63 29.38
CA SER A 168 -6.21 11.31 29.00
C SER A 168 -5.16 10.84 30.00
N ALA A 169 -4.98 9.53 30.15
CA ALA A 169 -4.00 9.02 31.10
C ALA A 169 -3.31 7.74 30.61
N ALA A 170 -2.08 7.52 31.08
CA ALA A 170 -1.35 6.26 30.92
C ALA A 170 -0.45 5.99 32.12
N VAL A 171 0.03 4.76 32.25
CA VAL A 171 0.91 4.33 33.36
C VAL A 171 2.33 4.10 32.88
N ILE A 172 3.29 4.64 33.61
CA ILE A 172 4.72 4.32 33.47
C ILE A 172 5.27 4.03 34.87
N ASP A 173 5.94 2.90 35.04
CA ASP A 173 6.63 2.49 36.26
C ASP A 173 5.77 2.66 37.51
N GLY A 174 4.50 2.20 37.45
CA GLY A 174 3.56 2.23 38.55
C GLY A 174 3.01 3.60 38.92
N LYS A 175 3.25 4.63 38.11
CA LYS A 175 2.67 5.98 38.24
C LYS A 175 1.71 6.27 37.09
N ALA A 176 0.55 6.85 37.41
CA ALA A 176 -0.35 7.44 36.46
C ALA A 176 0.14 8.81 36.01
N TYR A 177 0.04 9.08 34.72
CA TYR A 177 0.26 10.38 34.13
C TYR A 177 -1.03 10.85 33.47
N VAL A 178 -1.57 11.98 33.95
CA VAL A 178 -2.83 12.57 33.45
C VAL A 178 -2.46 13.80 32.61
N VAL A 179 -2.99 13.87 31.41
CA VAL A 179 -2.54 14.80 30.35
C VAL A 179 -3.67 15.70 29.91
N GLY A 180 -3.45 17.01 29.92
CA GLY A 180 -4.35 18.01 29.36
C GLY A 180 -5.69 18.10 30.07
N GLY A 181 -6.74 18.39 29.32
CA GLY A 181 -8.11 18.48 29.78
C GLY A 181 -8.70 19.90 29.72
N PHE A 182 -9.89 20.04 30.28
CA PHE A 182 -10.68 21.26 30.27
C PHE A 182 -11.39 21.47 31.61
N THR A 183 -11.36 22.67 32.17
CA THR A 183 -11.97 23.00 33.48
C THR A 183 -13.42 23.51 33.37
N GLY A 184 -14.01 23.53 32.17
CA GLY A 184 -15.24 24.23 31.87
C GLY A 184 -14.98 25.64 31.30
N THR A 185 -13.86 26.27 31.62
CA THR A 185 -13.51 27.62 31.17
C THR A 185 -12.07 27.70 30.61
N ARG A 186 -11.18 26.84 31.05
CA ARG A 186 -9.76 26.89 30.70
C ARG A 186 -9.23 25.55 30.21
N TRP A 187 -8.47 25.58 29.16
CA TRP A 187 -7.71 24.46 28.60
C TRP A 187 -6.45 24.19 29.42
N LEU A 188 -6.14 22.92 29.65
CA LEU A 188 -5.01 22.51 30.48
C LEU A 188 -3.82 22.10 29.62
N ASN A 189 -2.65 22.56 30.02
CA ASN A 189 -1.37 22.16 29.41
C ASN A 189 -0.49 21.32 30.34
N THR A 190 -1.06 20.77 31.42
CA THR A 190 -0.29 20.02 32.41
C THR A 190 -0.22 18.54 32.08
N ILE A 191 0.92 17.93 32.39
CA ILE A 191 1.08 16.49 32.60
C ILE A 191 1.23 16.30 34.10
N LEU A 192 0.22 15.72 34.75
CA LEU A 192 0.24 15.41 36.18
C LEU A 192 0.79 14.00 36.37
N SER A 193 1.58 13.76 37.41
CA SER A 193 1.96 12.44 37.91
C SER A 193 1.28 12.14 39.22
N TRP A 194 0.81 10.90 39.39
CA TRP A 194 0.09 10.46 40.58
C TRP A 194 0.35 8.99 40.94
N THR A 195 0.36 8.69 42.24
CA THR A 195 0.37 7.32 42.77
C THR A 195 -0.69 7.21 43.88
N PRO A 196 -1.26 6.03 44.10
CA PRO A 196 -2.23 5.84 45.22
C PRO A 196 -1.66 6.35 46.54
N GLY A 197 -2.48 7.13 47.25
CA GLY A 197 -2.12 7.73 48.56
C GLY A 197 -1.27 9.02 48.43
N SER A 198 -0.98 9.53 47.27
CA SER A 198 -0.25 10.79 47.08
C SER A 198 -1.14 11.90 46.49
N ALA A 199 -0.74 13.15 46.65
CA ALA A 199 -1.33 14.24 45.89
C ALA A 199 -0.76 14.28 44.46
N PRO A 200 -1.57 14.60 43.43
CA PRO A 200 -1.08 14.80 42.05
C PRO A 200 -0.06 15.95 41.97
N ARG A 201 1.01 15.76 41.19
CA ARG A 201 2.08 16.74 40.98
C ARG A 201 2.29 17.02 39.50
N VAL A 202 2.59 18.26 39.16
CA VAL A 202 2.97 18.63 37.76
C VAL A 202 4.32 17.99 37.43
N ALA A 203 4.32 17.07 36.47
CA ALA A 203 5.52 16.40 35.96
C ALA A 203 6.12 17.16 34.78
N ALA A 204 5.28 17.74 33.90
CA ALA A 204 5.67 18.55 32.77
C ALA A 204 4.52 19.46 32.31
N ARG A 205 4.84 20.37 31.35
CA ARG A 205 3.84 21.20 30.67
C ARG A 205 3.93 21.02 29.16
N LEU A 206 2.76 20.84 28.53
CA LEU A 206 2.65 20.81 27.06
C LEU A 206 2.94 22.20 26.49
N PRO A 207 3.53 22.29 25.29
CA PRO A 207 3.75 23.57 24.62
C PRO A 207 2.44 24.26 24.22
N VAL A 208 1.38 23.48 23.98
CA VAL A 208 0.01 23.93 23.72
C VAL A 208 -0.94 23.12 24.59
N ALA A 209 -1.93 23.78 25.18
CA ALA A 209 -2.98 23.08 25.94
C ALA A 209 -3.80 22.15 25.01
N LEU A 210 -4.15 20.96 25.50
CA LEU A 210 -4.82 19.93 24.69
C LEU A 210 -6.02 19.34 25.44
N ARG A 211 -7.10 19.05 24.68
CA ARG A 211 -8.23 18.20 25.09
C ARG A 211 -8.29 16.99 24.18
N TYR A 212 -8.81 15.88 24.63
CA TYR A 212 -9.04 14.68 23.80
C TYR A 212 -7.78 14.21 23.05
N ALA A 213 -6.61 14.36 23.63
CA ALA A 213 -5.39 13.83 23.06
C ALA A 213 -5.35 12.31 23.18
N ALA A 214 -4.88 11.63 22.14
CA ALA A 214 -4.62 10.18 22.19
C ALA A 214 -3.34 9.93 23.01
N VAL A 215 -3.44 9.30 24.19
CA VAL A 215 -2.31 9.11 25.12
C VAL A 215 -2.12 7.63 25.44
N THR A 216 -0.89 7.16 25.35
CA THR A 216 -0.49 5.81 25.78
C THR A 216 0.98 5.80 26.23
N ALA A 217 1.39 4.73 26.89
CA ALA A 217 2.78 4.54 27.29
C ALA A 217 3.46 3.47 26.41
N ALA A 218 4.63 3.77 25.89
CA ALA A 218 5.44 2.81 25.13
C ALA A 218 6.93 3.02 25.44
N ALA A 219 7.66 1.94 25.64
CA ALA A 219 9.10 1.94 25.94
C ALA A 219 9.50 2.89 27.11
N GLY A 220 8.71 2.93 28.19
CA GLY A 220 8.95 3.77 29.36
C GLY A 220 8.69 5.27 29.14
N LYS A 221 8.01 5.65 28.05
CA LYS A 221 7.71 7.04 27.71
C LYS A 221 6.24 7.22 27.42
N LEU A 222 5.71 8.44 27.66
CA LEU A 222 4.38 8.85 27.22
C LEU A 222 4.42 9.27 25.76
N VAL A 223 3.49 8.74 24.98
CA VAL A 223 3.18 9.22 23.63
C VAL A 223 1.87 9.97 23.70
N ILE A 224 1.88 11.23 23.27
CA ILE A 224 0.73 12.14 23.25
C ILE A 224 0.54 12.58 21.80
N ALA A 225 -0.56 12.20 21.19
CA ALA A 225 -0.78 12.42 19.76
C ALA A 225 -2.10 13.13 19.48
N GLY A 226 -2.07 14.14 18.63
CA GLY A 226 -3.27 14.89 18.25
C GLY A 226 -3.88 15.68 19.41
N GLY A 227 -5.22 15.63 19.50
CA GLY A 227 -6.04 16.38 20.44
C GLY A 227 -6.55 17.70 19.86
N SER A 228 -7.54 18.31 20.53
CA SER A 228 -8.04 19.64 20.21
C SER A 228 -7.18 20.71 20.87
N THR A 229 -6.97 21.83 20.19
CA THR A 229 -6.24 23.01 20.67
C THR A 229 -7.19 24.16 21.03
N PRO A 230 -6.76 25.16 21.82
CA PRO A 230 -7.64 26.24 22.26
C PRO A 230 -8.31 27.06 21.14
N ASN A 231 -7.77 27.04 19.94
CA ASN A 231 -8.37 27.69 18.78
C ASN A 231 -9.43 26.82 18.05
N GLY A 232 -9.86 25.71 18.65
CA GLY A 232 -10.87 24.80 18.08
C GLY A 232 -10.38 23.87 17.00
N THR A 233 -9.08 23.84 16.67
CA THR A 233 -8.52 22.97 15.64
C THR A 233 -8.04 21.65 16.21
N ALA A 234 -8.06 20.60 15.40
CA ALA A 234 -7.39 19.35 15.76
C ALA A 234 -5.87 19.45 15.47
N SER A 235 -5.06 18.90 16.37
CA SER A 235 -3.60 18.85 16.24
C SER A 235 -3.15 17.63 15.40
N ARG A 236 -1.99 17.74 14.77
CA ARG A 236 -1.29 16.61 14.14
C ARG A 236 0.03 16.26 14.85
N VAL A 237 0.42 17.03 15.87
CA VAL A 237 1.69 16.87 16.55
C VAL A 237 1.68 15.59 17.41
N VAL A 238 2.81 14.88 17.39
CA VAL A 238 3.09 13.76 18.29
C VAL A 238 4.20 14.17 19.24
N LEU A 239 3.88 14.24 20.52
CA LEU A 239 4.83 14.54 21.59
C LEU A 239 5.25 13.26 22.31
N GLU A 240 6.49 13.20 22.73
CA GLU A 240 7.06 12.18 23.61
C GLU A 240 7.51 12.82 24.91
N PHE A 241 7.00 12.35 26.05
CA PHE A 241 7.47 12.72 27.38
C PHE A 241 8.25 11.57 27.99
N ASP A 242 9.51 11.80 28.33
CA ASP A 242 10.40 10.87 29.06
C ASP A 242 10.44 11.29 30.54
N PRO A 243 9.73 10.57 31.45
CA PRO A 243 9.68 10.95 32.84
C PRO A 243 11.01 10.75 33.57
N ALA A 244 11.87 9.82 33.14
CA ALA A 244 13.18 9.58 33.74
C ALA A 244 14.13 10.73 33.46
N ARG A 245 14.07 11.30 32.23
CA ARG A 245 14.87 12.44 31.81
C ARG A 245 14.20 13.78 32.02
N ARG A 246 12.90 13.79 32.37
CA ARG A 246 12.04 14.98 32.44
C ARG A 246 12.06 15.83 31.17
N THR A 247 12.12 15.17 30.02
CA THR A 247 12.14 15.84 28.70
C THR A 247 10.84 15.62 27.97
N LEU A 248 10.35 16.69 27.34
CA LEU A 248 9.20 16.67 26.43
C LEU A 248 9.64 17.21 25.08
N LYS A 249 9.37 16.48 24.01
CA LYS A 249 9.75 16.87 22.63
C LYS A 249 8.71 16.42 21.62
N ALA A 250 8.58 17.16 20.52
CA ALA A 250 7.89 16.70 19.33
C ALA A 250 8.77 15.65 18.61
N ILE A 251 8.20 14.50 18.29
CA ILE A 251 8.93 13.41 17.63
C ILE A 251 8.44 13.15 16.21
N ALA A 252 7.23 13.57 15.86
CA ALA A 252 6.63 13.34 14.55
C ALA A 252 5.35 14.18 14.36
N GLU A 253 4.78 14.08 13.15
CA GLU A 253 3.45 14.59 12.83
C GLU A 253 2.58 13.50 12.24
N LEU A 254 1.32 13.41 12.69
CA LEU A 254 0.31 12.51 12.11
C LEU A 254 0.02 12.90 10.65
N PRO A 255 -0.35 11.94 9.80
CA PRO A 255 -0.67 12.22 8.38
C PRO A 255 -1.80 13.24 8.18
N ALA A 256 -2.71 13.36 9.16
CA ALA A 256 -3.74 14.39 9.22
C ALA A 256 -4.02 14.76 10.68
N PRO A 257 -4.52 15.99 10.95
CA PRO A 257 -4.96 16.37 12.28
C PRO A 257 -6.02 15.41 12.81
N VAL A 258 -5.97 15.08 14.10
CA VAL A 258 -6.93 14.19 14.74
C VAL A 258 -7.17 14.58 16.21
N THR A 259 -8.41 14.50 16.62
CA THR A 259 -8.86 14.62 18.02
C THR A 259 -9.85 13.49 18.33
N HIS A 260 -10.19 13.26 19.60
CA HIS A 260 -11.12 12.20 20.02
C HIS A 260 -10.70 10.79 19.50
N ALA A 261 -9.41 10.60 19.31
CA ALA A 261 -8.83 9.31 18.96
C ALA A 261 -8.41 8.56 20.22
N ALA A 262 -8.61 7.26 20.21
CA ALA A 262 -8.06 6.41 21.25
C ALA A 262 -6.57 6.11 21.03
N ALA A 263 -5.85 5.74 22.08
CA ALA A 263 -4.51 5.20 21.98
C ALA A 263 -4.30 4.00 22.89
N ALA A 264 -3.54 3.02 22.41
CA ALA A 264 -3.09 1.88 23.22
C ALA A 264 -1.78 1.34 22.67
N THR A 265 -1.06 0.56 23.47
CA THR A 265 0.24 -0.01 23.09
C THR A 265 0.13 -1.51 22.92
N LEU A 266 0.65 -2.04 21.83
CA LEU A 266 0.72 -3.48 21.57
C LEU A 266 2.14 -3.86 21.16
N HIS A 267 2.75 -4.81 21.87
CA HIS A 267 4.13 -5.26 21.63
C HIS A 267 5.18 -4.13 21.61
N GLY A 268 4.98 -3.08 22.43
CA GLY A 268 5.90 -1.95 22.53
C GLY A 268 5.74 -0.87 21.43
N ILE A 269 4.73 -1.00 20.57
CA ILE A 269 4.36 0.00 19.56
C ILE A 269 3.11 0.75 20.03
N ALA A 270 3.13 2.07 20.01
CA ALA A 270 1.96 2.90 20.29
C ALA A 270 1.07 3.00 19.05
N TYR A 271 -0.24 2.90 19.24
CA TYR A 271 -1.24 3.03 18.17
C TYR A 271 -2.17 4.18 18.46
N VAL A 272 -2.39 5.04 17.47
CA VAL A 272 -3.49 6.04 17.46
C VAL A 272 -4.60 5.48 16.61
N ILE A 273 -5.81 5.40 17.15
CA ILE A 273 -6.90 4.57 16.65
C ILE A 273 -8.14 5.42 16.42
N GLY A 274 -8.63 5.51 15.19
CA GLY A 274 -9.82 6.27 14.83
C GLY A 274 -9.67 7.76 15.12
N GLY A 275 -10.68 8.34 15.77
CA GLY A 275 -10.82 9.77 16.04
C GLY A 275 -11.53 10.51 14.92
N ARG A 276 -11.54 11.84 15.02
CA ARG A 276 -12.15 12.73 14.02
C ARG A 276 -11.30 13.98 13.79
N GLY A 277 -11.60 14.76 12.77
CA GLY A 277 -11.08 16.11 12.60
C GLY A 277 -11.73 17.10 13.59
N ALA A 278 -11.60 18.39 13.31
CA ALA A 278 -12.20 19.44 14.16
C ALA A 278 -13.74 19.41 14.14
N THR A 279 -14.36 18.96 13.05
CA THR A 279 -15.81 18.91 12.90
C THR A 279 -16.43 17.62 13.42
N VAL A 280 -17.59 17.70 14.05
CA VAL A 280 -18.43 16.54 14.41
C VAL A 280 -18.83 15.82 13.11
N GLY A 281 -18.88 14.50 13.11
CA GLY A 281 -19.20 13.68 11.93
C GLY A 281 -18.01 13.38 11.00
N SER A 282 -16.83 13.97 11.22
CA SER A 282 -15.59 13.67 10.46
C SER A 282 -14.80 12.48 10.98
N ALA A 283 -15.46 11.50 11.61
CA ALA A 283 -14.82 10.30 12.15
C ALA A 283 -14.01 9.55 11.07
N VAL A 284 -12.87 8.97 11.46
CA VAL A 284 -11.95 8.28 10.56
C VAL A 284 -11.72 6.82 10.96
N ARG A 285 -11.32 6.00 9.98
CA ARG A 285 -10.97 4.58 10.20
C ARG A 285 -9.51 4.35 10.52
N ARG A 286 -8.67 5.37 10.41
CA ARG A 286 -7.21 5.22 10.41
C ARG A 286 -6.69 4.65 11.72
N VAL A 287 -5.76 3.68 11.61
CA VAL A 287 -4.91 3.22 12.70
C VAL A 287 -3.47 3.54 12.34
N THR A 288 -2.81 4.40 13.14
CA THR A 288 -1.42 4.83 12.92
C THR A 288 -0.54 4.24 14.02
N ALA A 289 0.51 3.53 13.64
CA ALA A 289 1.54 3.05 14.55
C ALA A 289 2.66 4.09 14.70
N ILE A 290 3.13 4.27 15.93
CA ILE A 290 4.22 5.16 16.31
C ILE A 290 5.30 4.32 16.99
N ASP A 291 6.46 4.23 16.36
CA ASP A 291 7.64 3.61 16.93
C ASP A 291 8.44 4.68 17.70
N THR A 292 8.38 4.62 19.03
CA THR A 292 9.04 5.60 19.91
C THR A 292 10.56 5.50 19.91
N VAL A 293 11.14 4.40 19.45
CA VAL A 293 12.59 4.24 19.34
C VAL A 293 13.14 4.96 18.11
N SER A 294 12.45 4.82 16.97
CA SER A 294 12.87 5.40 15.70
C SER A 294 12.19 6.74 15.35
N GLY A 295 11.14 7.14 16.09
CA GLY A 295 10.28 8.29 15.77
C GLY A 295 9.42 8.09 14.51
N ARG A 296 9.39 6.89 13.92
CA ARG A 296 8.70 6.64 12.65
C ARG A 296 7.21 6.36 12.85
N LEU A 297 6.41 7.04 12.05
CA LEU A 297 4.98 6.74 11.91
C LEU A 297 4.76 5.82 10.70
N ARG A 298 3.80 4.87 10.85
CA ARG A 298 3.38 3.98 9.77
C ARG A 298 1.88 3.80 9.81
N ALA A 299 1.24 3.72 8.64
CA ALA A 299 -0.12 3.20 8.55
C ALA A 299 -0.10 1.76 9.06
N ALA A 300 -0.94 1.47 10.07
CA ALA A 300 -0.96 0.15 10.71
C ALA A 300 -2.19 -0.67 10.34
N GLY A 301 -3.27 -0.04 9.89
CA GLY A 301 -4.52 -0.68 9.55
C GLY A 301 -5.67 0.31 9.49
N SER A 302 -6.87 -0.22 9.46
CA SER A 302 -8.10 0.55 9.48
C SER A 302 -9.15 -0.14 10.34
N LEU A 303 -9.98 0.65 11.03
CA LEU A 303 -11.20 0.18 11.65
C LEU A 303 -12.21 -0.29 10.59
N ALA A 304 -13.10 -1.18 10.95
CA ALA A 304 -14.16 -1.67 10.07
C ALA A 304 -15.11 -0.53 9.65
N GLU A 305 -15.29 0.46 10.52
CA GLU A 305 -16.07 1.68 10.29
C GLU A 305 -15.39 2.89 10.91
N PRO A 306 -15.62 4.14 10.42
CA PRO A 306 -15.11 5.33 11.07
C PRO A 306 -15.64 5.43 12.50
N ARG A 307 -14.76 5.68 13.49
CA ARG A 307 -15.16 5.86 14.89
C ARG A 307 -14.27 6.88 15.60
N SER A 308 -14.89 7.74 16.39
CA SER A 308 -14.28 8.60 17.42
C SER A 308 -14.80 8.23 18.79
N ASP A 309 -14.26 8.79 19.86
CA ASP A 309 -14.80 8.70 21.21
C ASP A 309 -14.92 7.24 21.72
N LEU A 310 -14.08 6.36 21.17
CA LEU A 310 -14.05 4.94 21.48
C LEU A 310 -13.06 4.64 22.62
N ALA A 311 -13.40 3.68 23.45
CA ALA A 311 -12.49 3.12 24.44
C ALA A 311 -11.50 2.15 23.76
N ALA A 312 -10.21 2.23 24.12
CA ALA A 312 -9.17 1.30 23.66
C ALA A 312 -8.25 0.89 24.81
N VAL A 313 -8.08 -0.41 25.00
CA VAL A 313 -7.30 -0.98 26.10
C VAL A 313 -6.43 -2.13 25.62
N THR A 314 -5.17 -2.13 26.04
CA THR A 314 -4.26 -3.27 25.80
C THR A 314 -4.69 -4.47 26.63
N VAL A 315 -4.95 -5.59 25.96
CA VAL A 315 -5.23 -6.91 26.55
C VAL A 315 -4.21 -7.92 26.04
N PRO A 316 -4.10 -9.12 26.65
CA PRO A 316 -3.14 -10.11 26.17
C PRO A 316 -3.28 -10.40 24.66
N GLY A 317 -2.26 -9.99 23.89
CA GLY A 317 -2.14 -10.23 22.44
C GLY A 317 -2.99 -9.35 21.53
N ALA A 318 -3.73 -8.36 22.06
CA ALA A 318 -4.61 -7.48 21.29
C ALA A 318 -4.80 -6.10 21.94
N ILE A 319 -5.45 -5.19 21.21
CA ILE A 319 -6.08 -3.99 21.75
C ILE A 319 -7.58 -4.19 21.66
N LEU A 320 -8.26 -4.25 22.81
CA LEU A 320 -9.71 -4.30 22.87
C LEU A 320 -10.28 -2.90 22.62
N LEU A 321 -11.27 -2.82 21.75
CA LEU A 321 -11.99 -1.60 21.38
C LEU A 321 -13.44 -1.74 21.80
N ALA A 322 -14.05 -0.72 22.40
CA ALA A 322 -15.45 -0.76 22.77
C ALA A 322 -16.13 0.58 22.51
N GLY A 323 -17.35 0.50 21.96
CA GLY A 323 -18.22 1.65 21.73
C GLY A 323 -17.62 2.69 20.76
N GLY A 324 -17.94 3.96 21.02
CA GLY A 324 -17.55 5.12 20.24
C GLY A 324 -18.68 5.71 19.40
N SER A 325 -18.39 6.77 18.67
CA SER A 325 -19.31 7.49 17.78
C SER A 325 -18.90 7.30 16.32
N GLY A 326 -19.83 6.89 15.48
CA GLY A 326 -19.66 6.67 14.05
C GLY A 326 -20.59 7.54 13.22
N SER A 327 -20.69 7.27 11.92
CA SER A 327 -21.56 8.01 10.99
C SER A 327 -23.06 7.85 11.30
N THR A 328 -23.45 6.79 12.01
CA THR A 328 -24.84 6.49 12.39
C THR A 328 -25.13 6.76 13.85
N GLY A 329 -24.22 7.44 14.57
CA GLY A 329 -24.33 7.73 16.00
C GLY A 329 -23.49 6.82 16.87
N THR A 330 -23.83 6.75 18.15
CA THR A 330 -23.14 5.95 19.19
C THR A 330 -23.30 4.46 18.91
N THR A 331 -22.22 3.69 19.00
CA THR A 331 -22.21 2.25 18.69
C THR A 331 -22.00 1.38 19.92
N ALA A 332 -22.55 0.17 19.87
CA ALA A 332 -22.33 -0.88 20.88
C ALA A 332 -21.17 -1.84 20.51
N ARG A 333 -20.46 -1.61 19.42
CA ARG A 333 -19.49 -2.57 18.88
C ARG A 333 -18.32 -2.82 19.81
N ILE A 334 -17.99 -4.10 20.00
CA ILE A 334 -16.76 -4.55 20.62
C ILE A 334 -15.87 -5.14 19.52
N GLY A 335 -14.67 -4.60 19.35
CA GLY A 335 -13.66 -5.04 18.42
C GLY A 335 -12.35 -5.36 19.11
N GLU A 336 -11.46 -6.03 18.39
CA GLU A 336 -10.06 -6.19 18.77
C GLU A 336 -9.16 -5.83 17.59
N LEU A 337 -8.15 -5.01 17.84
CA LEU A 337 -7.00 -4.93 16.95
C LEU A 337 -6.02 -6.03 17.37
N ILE A 338 -5.88 -7.01 16.51
CA ILE A 338 -4.87 -8.06 16.66
C ILE A 338 -3.73 -7.77 15.66
N PRO A 339 -2.48 -8.20 15.96
CA PRO A 339 -1.44 -8.20 14.93
C PRO A 339 -2.03 -8.82 13.68
N ALA A 340 -1.91 -8.10 12.55
CA ALA A 340 -2.31 -8.69 11.27
C ALA A 340 -1.67 -10.07 11.23
N PRO A 341 -2.43 -11.13 10.91
CA PRO A 341 -1.85 -12.45 10.83
C PRO A 341 -0.55 -12.24 10.09
N ARG A 342 0.57 -12.52 10.71
CA ARG A 342 1.74 -12.82 9.93
C ARG A 342 1.21 -13.98 9.08
N THR A 343 0.72 -13.68 7.87
CA THR A 343 1.02 -14.63 6.84
C THR A 343 2.49 -14.85 7.11
N ARG A 344 2.83 -15.94 7.81
CA ARG A 344 4.18 -16.43 7.73
C ARG A 344 4.40 -16.29 6.23
N PHE A 345 5.23 -15.32 5.86
CA PHE A 345 6.10 -15.59 4.78
C PHE A 345 6.83 -16.84 5.31
N THR A 346 6.26 -18.01 5.18
CA THR A 346 7.03 -19.15 4.81
C THR A 346 7.84 -18.51 3.73
N LYS A 347 9.09 -18.16 4.02
CA LYS A 347 10.16 -17.88 3.07
C LYS A 347 9.73 -18.72 1.90
N ALA A 348 9.01 -18.03 0.93
CA ALA A 348 8.27 -18.77 -0.11
C ALA A 348 9.30 -19.75 -0.50
N PRO A 349 9.10 -21.05 -0.30
CA PRO A 349 10.17 -22.03 -0.32
C PRO A 349 10.91 -21.58 -1.52
N ALA A 350 12.21 -21.30 -1.46
CA ALA A 350 12.95 -20.60 -2.50
C ALA A 350 12.38 -21.20 -3.74
N SER A 351 11.33 -20.52 -4.28
CA SER A 351 10.41 -21.18 -5.19
C SER A 351 11.27 -21.36 -6.40
N THR A 352 11.79 -22.56 -6.55
CA THR A 352 12.32 -23.06 -7.80
C THR A 352 11.21 -23.09 -8.85
N THR A 353 10.00 -22.66 -8.52
CA THR A 353 8.82 -22.64 -9.37
C THR A 353 8.84 -21.35 -10.17
N ASN A 354 9.25 -21.49 -11.43
CA ASN A 354 9.10 -20.50 -12.46
C ASN A 354 7.61 -20.08 -12.57
N VAL A 355 7.28 -18.78 -12.40
CA VAL A 355 5.90 -18.27 -12.48
C VAL A 355 5.30 -18.50 -13.87
N TYR A 356 6.12 -18.72 -14.90
CA TYR A 356 5.74 -19.07 -16.27
C TYR A 356 5.76 -20.58 -16.55
N ALA A 357 5.83 -21.45 -15.52
CA ALA A 357 5.96 -22.90 -15.74
C ALA A 357 4.80 -23.49 -16.55
N ALA A 358 3.58 -22.98 -16.35
CA ALA A 358 2.42 -23.40 -17.14
C ALA A 358 2.34 -22.73 -18.52
N ASP A 359 3.10 -21.67 -18.75
CA ASP A 359 3.18 -20.92 -20.00
C ASP A 359 4.35 -21.40 -20.91
N SER A 360 4.87 -22.62 -20.66
CA SER A 360 5.94 -23.21 -21.46
C SER A 360 5.46 -23.59 -22.87
N ALA A 361 6.42 -23.70 -23.78
CA ALA A 361 6.11 -23.97 -25.21
C ALA A 361 5.17 -25.15 -25.39
N ASN A 362 4.07 -24.93 -26.13
CA ASN A 362 3.02 -25.89 -26.46
C ASN A 362 2.24 -26.46 -25.25
N ALA A 363 2.37 -25.90 -24.06
CA ALA A 363 1.61 -26.32 -22.88
C ALA A 363 0.15 -25.81 -22.93
N LEU A 364 -0.55 -26.11 -24.04
CA LEU A 364 -1.94 -25.71 -24.23
C LEU A 364 -2.88 -26.47 -23.29
N SER A 365 -3.73 -25.74 -22.59
CA SER A 365 -4.77 -26.33 -21.75
C SER A 365 -5.84 -27.06 -22.60
N ALA A 366 -6.61 -27.93 -21.96
CA ALA A 366 -7.73 -28.62 -22.63
C ALA A 366 -8.78 -27.63 -23.17
N VAL A 367 -8.85 -26.44 -22.61
CA VAL A 367 -9.82 -25.40 -23.02
C VAL A 367 -9.51 -24.87 -24.42
N VAL A 368 -8.23 -24.65 -24.73
CA VAL A 368 -7.80 -23.91 -25.94
C VAL A 368 -7.16 -24.75 -27.03
N ARG A 369 -6.88 -26.06 -26.77
CA ARG A 369 -6.13 -26.91 -27.69
C ARG A 369 -6.78 -27.12 -29.07
N HIS A 370 -8.07 -26.87 -29.15
CA HIS A 370 -8.87 -27.02 -30.37
C HIS A 370 -9.34 -25.67 -30.95
N ASP A 371 -8.90 -24.58 -30.37
CA ASP A 371 -9.20 -23.25 -30.91
C ASP A 371 -8.42 -22.99 -32.19
N ARG A 372 -8.99 -22.14 -33.02
CA ARG A 372 -8.39 -21.78 -34.30
C ARG A 372 -7.11 -20.92 -34.08
N PRO A 373 -5.95 -21.31 -34.66
CA PRO A 373 -4.75 -20.51 -34.55
C PRO A 373 -4.87 -19.24 -35.40
N LEU A 374 -4.97 -18.09 -34.71
CA LEU A 374 -5.08 -16.75 -35.34
C LEU A 374 -4.30 -15.72 -34.54
N VAL A 375 -3.89 -14.64 -35.22
CA VAL A 375 -3.39 -13.43 -34.57
C VAL A 375 -4.42 -12.33 -34.77
N TYR A 376 -4.96 -11.84 -33.66
CA TYR A 376 -5.97 -10.79 -33.64
C TYR A 376 -5.32 -9.45 -33.44
N VAL A 377 -5.51 -8.51 -34.38
CA VAL A 377 -4.84 -7.22 -34.42
C VAL A 377 -5.86 -6.08 -34.33
N PRO A 378 -5.98 -5.40 -33.20
CA PRO A 378 -6.83 -4.23 -33.09
C PRO A 378 -6.16 -3.03 -33.76
N ASN A 379 -6.88 -2.36 -34.66
CA ASN A 379 -6.42 -1.20 -35.42
C ASN A 379 -7.10 0.05 -34.87
N SER A 380 -6.41 0.78 -34.01
CA SER A 380 -7.00 1.83 -33.17
C SER A 380 -7.67 2.96 -33.96
N GLU A 381 -7.05 3.41 -35.06
CA GLU A 381 -7.60 4.49 -35.89
C GLU A 381 -8.59 4.00 -36.95
N SER A 382 -8.50 2.72 -37.35
CA SER A 382 -9.45 2.13 -38.30
C SER A 382 -10.73 1.61 -37.64
N ASN A 383 -10.77 1.48 -36.29
CA ASN A 383 -11.89 0.86 -35.56
C ASN A 383 -12.22 -0.57 -36.01
N THR A 384 -11.19 -1.36 -36.28
CA THR A 384 -11.32 -2.71 -36.83
C THR A 384 -10.41 -3.69 -36.13
N VAL A 385 -10.63 -4.99 -36.36
CA VAL A 385 -9.72 -6.08 -36.05
C VAL A 385 -9.38 -6.83 -37.32
N ASP A 386 -8.09 -7.08 -37.54
CA ASP A 386 -7.60 -8.02 -38.55
C ASP A 386 -7.27 -9.37 -37.90
N GLU A 387 -7.69 -10.46 -38.51
CA GLU A 387 -7.28 -11.82 -38.18
C GLU A 387 -6.20 -12.28 -39.16
N ILE A 388 -5.02 -12.63 -38.64
CA ILE A 388 -3.91 -13.14 -39.44
C ILE A 388 -3.77 -14.64 -39.19
N ASP A 389 -3.66 -15.42 -40.28
CA ASP A 389 -3.24 -16.82 -40.21
C ASP A 389 -1.74 -16.89 -39.93
N PRO A 390 -1.29 -17.44 -38.78
CA PRO A 390 0.12 -17.50 -38.41
C PRO A 390 0.97 -18.43 -39.28
N HIS A 391 0.36 -19.32 -40.07
CA HIS A 391 1.09 -20.22 -40.97
C HIS A 391 1.36 -19.59 -42.33
N THR A 392 0.42 -18.82 -42.86
CA THR A 392 0.52 -18.18 -44.16
C THR A 392 0.98 -16.73 -44.10
N PHE A 393 0.97 -16.12 -42.91
CA PHE A 393 1.27 -14.69 -42.69
C PHE A 393 0.33 -13.75 -43.46
N LYS A 394 -0.91 -14.16 -43.71
CA LYS A 394 -1.91 -13.38 -44.45
C LYS A 394 -3.07 -12.98 -43.55
N VAL A 395 -3.62 -11.78 -43.76
CA VAL A 395 -4.90 -11.38 -43.21
C VAL A 395 -5.98 -12.25 -43.86
N VAL A 396 -6.74 -13.00 -43.08
CA VAL A 396 -7.77 -13.91 -43.55
C VAL A 396 -9.18 -13.40 -43.25
N ARG A 397 -9.28 -12.41 -42.38
CA ARG A 397 -10.54 -11.74 -42.04
C ARG A 397 -10.29 -10.33 -41.52
N HIS A 398 -11.26 -9.46 -41.78
CA HIS A 398 -11.31 -8.09 -41.32
C HIS A 398 -12.73 -7.76 -40.85
N PHE A 399 -12.91 -7.13 -39.68
CA PHE A 399 -14.24 -6.77 -39.19
C PHE A 399 -14.20 -5.52 -38.33
N ALA A 400 -15.31 -4.77 -38.34
CA ALA A 400 -15.47 -3.56 -37.55
C ALA A 400 -15.74 -3.91 -36.06
N VAL A 401 -15.26 -3.01 -35.17
CA VAL A 401 -15.51 -3.04 -33.72
C VAL A 401 -15.86 -1.65 -33.23
N GLY A 402 -15.86 -1.41 -31.92
CA GLY A 402 -16.09 -0.08 -31.37
C GLY A 402 -14.92 0.88 -31.61
N THR A 403 -15.09 2.15 -31.20
CA THR A 403 -14.13 3.22 -31.45
C THR A 403 -12.87 3.07 -30.62
N LEU A 404 -11.72 3.27 -31.26
CA LEU A 404 -10.36 3.19 -30.70
C LEU A 404 -10.07 1.87 -30.00
N PRO A 405 -10.10 0.72 -30.70
CA PRO A 405 -9.72 -0.57 -30.10
C PRO A 405 -8.22 -0.57 -29.77
N GLN A 406 -7.88 -0.78 -28.49
CA GLN A 406 -6.49 -0.75 -28.01
C GLN A 406 -5.88 -2.15 -27.88
N HIS A 407 -6.58 -3.08 -27.27
CA HIS A 407 -6.05 -4.41 -26.97
C HIS A 407 -7.04 -5.51 -27.31
N VAL A 408 -6.53 -6.73 -27.59
CA VAL A 408 -7.31 -7.95 -27.58
C VAL A 408 -6.80 -8.81 -26.42
N THR A 409 -7.66 -9.07 -25.44
CA THR A 409 -7.30 -9.70 -24.17
C THR A 409 -8.08 -10.97 -23.93
N PRO A 410 -7.43 -12.13 -23.62
CA PRO A 410 -8.14 -13.35 -23.25
C PRO A 410 -8.86 -13.21 -21.89
N SER A 411 -10.06 -13.80 -21.78
CA SER A 411 -10.74 -13.98 -20.48
C SER A 411 -9.92 -14.84 -19.53
N TRP A 412 -10.17 -14.71 -18.22
CA TRP A 412 -9.46 -15.50 -17.19
C TRP A 412 -9.54 -17.01 -17.47
N ASP A 413 -10.69 -17.52 -17.87
CA ASP A 413 -10.96 -18.93 -18.14
C ASP A 413 -10.59 -19.36 -19.57
N LEU A 414 -9.99 -18.48 -20.36
CA LEU A 414 -9.51 -18.72 -21.72
C LEU A 414 -10.60 -19.05 -22.75
N LYS A 415 -11.88 -18.73 -22.47
CA LYS A 415 -13.02 -19.10 -23.34
C LYS A 415 -13.48 -18.00 -24.28
N THR A 416 -13.03 -16.76 -24.04
CA THR A 416 -13.44 -15.58 -24.81
C THR A 416 -12.25 -14.65 -24.97
N LEU A 417 -12.12 -14.01 -26.12
CA LEU A 417 -11.23 -12.87 -26.30
C LEU A 417 -12.06 -11.59 -26.27
N TYR A 418 -11.54 -10.52 -25.70
CA TYR A 418 -12.21 -9.22 -25.65
C TYR A 418 -11.39 -8.17 -26.38
N VAL A 419 -11.99 -7.51 -27.36
CA VAL A 419 -11.46 -6.28 -27.96
C VAL A 419 -11.88 -5.11 -27.07
N LEU A 420 -10.92 -4.33 -26.64
CA LEU A 420 -11.14 -3.19 -25.75
C LEU A 420 -11.29 -1.93 -26.59
N ASN A 421 -12.55 -1.45 -26.74
CA ASN A 421 -12.87 -0.26 -27.51
C ASN A 421 -12.88 0.95 -26.58
N ASP A 422 -11.72 1.56 -26.40
CA ASP A 422 -11.46 2.55 -25.36
C ASP A 422 -12.40 3.77 -25.47
N LEU A 423 -12.39 4.51 -26.58
CA LEU A 423 -13.33 5.62 -26.79
C LEU A 423 -14.75 5.14 -27.12
N GLY A 424 -14.90 3.89 -27.54
CA GLY A 424 -16.19 3.27 -27.78
C GLY A 424 -16.90 2.82 -26.51
N ASN A 425 -16.29 2.96 -25.33
CA ASN A 425 -16.83 2.56 -24.03
C ASN A 425 -17.48 1.18 -24.06
N SER A 426 -16.78 0.20 -24.65
CA SER A 426 -17.32 -1.14 -24.80
C SER A 426 -16.23 -2.21 -24.98
N LEU A 427 -16.59 -3.45 -24.70
CA LEU A 427 -15.82 -4.64 -25.04
C LEU A 427 -16.53 -5.40 -26.14
N THR A 428 -15.83 -5.75 -27.23
CA THR A 428 -16.35 -6.67 -28.25
C THR A 428 -15.82 -8.06 -27.96
N PRO A 429 -16.64 -9.04 -27.54
CA PRO A 429 -16.21 -10.42 -27.33
C PRO A 429 -15.97 -11.10 -28.66
N ILE A 430 -14.99 -12.01 -28.72
CA ILE A 430 -14.71 -12.90 -29.86
C ILE A 430 -14.74 -14.34 -29.36
N ASP A 431 -15.45 -15.22 -30.05
CA ASP A 431 -15.37 -16.66 -29.83
C ASP A 431 -14.05 -17.20 -30.43
N PRO A 432 -13.10 -17.66 -29.62
CA PRO A 432 -11.78 -18.06 -30.12
C PRO A 432 -11.77 -19.33 -30.95
N ARG A 433 -12.86 -20.12 -30.97
CA ARG A 433 -13.00 -21.32 -31.82
C ARG A 433 -13.28 -20.94 -33.25
N THR A 434 -14.07 -19.90 -33.47
CA THR A 434 -14.53 -19.46 -34.77
C THR A 434 -13.90 -18.17 -35.28
N GLY A 435 -13.34 -17.36 -34.39
CA GLY A 435 -12.92 -15.99 -34.63
C GLY A 435 -14.09 -15.00 -34.74
N ALA A 436 -15.34 -15.44 -34.54
CA ALA A 436 -16.50 -14.58 -34.75
C ALA A 436 -16.68 -13.56 -33.62
N PRO A 437 -16.85 -12.25 -33.94
CA PRO A 437 -17.20 -11.23 -32.95
C PRO A 437 -18.65 -11.40 -32.49
N GLY A 438 -18.89 -11.20 -31.20
CA GLY A 438 -20.20 -11.16 -30.57
C GLY A 438 -20.72 -9.74 -30.35
N ARG A 439 -21.84 -9.64 -29.63
CA ARG A 439 -22.45 -8.36 -29.25
C ARG A 439 -21.56 -7.62 -28.25
N SER A 440 -21.29 -6.34 -28.49
CA SER A 440 -20.53 -5.49 -27.59
C SER A 440 -21.19 -5.33 -26.22
N ILE A 441 -20.35 -5.30 -25.18
CA ILE A 441 -20.70 -5.16 -23.77
C ILE A 441 -20.34 -3.73 -23.35
N PRO A 442 -21.26 -2.92 -22.81
CA PRO A 442 -20.93 -1.58 -22.32
C PRO A 442 -19.98 -1.62 -21.13
N VAL A 443 -18.85 -0.93 -21.24
CA VAL A 443 -17.84 -0.78 -20.19
C VAL A 443 -17.16 0.59 -20.38
N ASP A 444 -17.17 1.42 -19.36
CA ASP A 444 -16.59 2.75 -19.43
C ASP A 444 -15.07 2.69 -19.55
N ASP A 445 -14.51 3.44 -20.49
CA ASP A 445 -13.07 3.72 -20.63
C ASP A 445 -12.17 2.46 -20.55
N PRO A 446 -12.43 1.40 -21.36
CA PRO A 446 -11.69 0.15 -21.25
C PRO A 446 -10.39 0.22 -22.03
N TYR A 447 -9.40 0.97 -21.54
CA TYR A 447 -8.09 1.05 -22.16
C TYR A 447 -7.38 -0.31 -22.10
N ASN A 448 -7.36 -0.96 -20.93
CA ASN A 448 -6.76 -2.28 -20.74
C ASN A 448 -7.60 -3.16 -19.81
N LEU A 449 -7.39 -4.49 -19.87
CA LEU A 449 -8.17 -5.48 -19.12
C LEU A 449 -7.26 -6.51 -18.47
N TYR A 450 -7.44 -6.70 -17.17
CA TYR A 450 -6.76 -7.71 -16.37
C TYR A 450 -7.75 -8.54 -15.56
N PHE A 451 -7.27 -9.62 -14.95
CA PHE A 451 -8.07 -10.47 -14.08
C PHE A 451 -7.30 -10.78 -12.80
N THR A 452 -7.98 -10.77 -11.66
CA THR A 452 -7.36 -11.22 -10.41
C THR A 452 -6.94 -12.68 -10.52
N PRO A 453 -5.82 -13.11 -9.89
CA PRO A 453 -5.33 -14.49 -10.01
C PRO A 453 -6.33 -15.57 -9.62
N ASP A 454 -7.28 -15.25 -8.75
CA ASP A 454 -8.37 -16.13 -8.33
C ASP A 454 -9.59 -16.10 -9.27
N GLY A 455 -9.56 -15.32 -10.34
CA GLY A 455 -10.63 -15.14 -11.32
C GLY A 455 -11.91 -14.48 -10.81
N ARG A 456 -11.87 -13.90 -9.59
CA ARG A 456 -13.08 -13.30 -8.98
C ARG A 456 -13.45 -11.95 -9.58
N PHE A 457 -12.49 -11.22 -10.09
CA PHE A 457 -12.71 -9.89 -10.68
C PHE A 457 -11.97 -9.74 -12.01
N ALA A 458 -12.64 -9.09 -12.95
CA ALA A 458 -12.02 -8.38 -14.05
C ALA A 458 -11.60 -6.99 -13.57
N ILE A 459 -10.41 -6.54 -13.93
CA ILE A 459 -9.89 -5.20 -13.63
C ILE A 459 -9.80 -4.44 -14.93
N VAL A 460 -10.71 -3.51 -15.15
CA VAL A 460 -10.67 -2.61 -16.30
C VAL A 460 -9.83 -1.40 -15.91
N VAL A 461 -8.82 -1.12 -16.71
CA VAL A 461 -8.03 0.10 -16.60
C VAL A 461 -8.79 1.22 -17.32
N ALA A 462 -9.40 2.10 -16.53
CA ALA A 462 -10.07 3.30 -17.02
C ALA A 462 -9.08 4.46 -16.94
N GLU A 463 -8.23 4.58 -17.96
CA GLU A 463 -7.06 5.45 -17.98
C GLU A 463 -7.43 6.93 -17.88
N ARG A 464 -8.35 7.39 -18.73
CA ARG A 464 -8.82 8.78 -18.78
C ARG A 464 -9.58 9.19 -17.52
N LEU A 465 -10.22 8.19 -16.86
CA LEU A 465 -10.95 8.38 -15.61
C LEU A 465 -10.06 8.21 -14.38
N ALA A 466 -8.75 7.95 -14.56
CA ALA A 466 -7.76 7.76 -13.51
C ALA A 466 -8.24 6.77 -12.43
N ARG A 467 -8.73 5.57 -12.84
CA ARG A 467 -9.25 4.56 -11.92
C ARG A 467 -9.05 3.14 -12.42
N LEU A 468 -9.07 2.19 -11.49
CA LEU A 468 -9.15 0.77 -11.75
C LEU A 468 -10.52 0.27 -11.34
N ASP A 469 -11.30 -0.23 -12.30
CA ASP A 469 -12.65 -0.74 -12.07
C ASP A 469 -12.62 -2.24 -11.87
N PHE A 470 -12.95 -2.71 -10.67
CA PHE A 470 -13.14 -4.12 -10.37
C PHE A 470 -14.56 -4.54 -10.74
N ARG A 471 -14.68 -5.43 -11.71
CA ARG A 471 -15.94 -5.85 -12.32
C ARG A 471 -16.11 -7.36 -12.23
N THR A 472 -17.33 -7.87 -12.41
CA THR A 472 -17.54 -9.32 -12.54
C THR A 472 -16.93 -9.83 -13.85
N PRO A 473 -16.23 -10.99 -13.88
CA PRO A 473 -15.36 -11.40 -15.01
C PRO A 473 -16.07 -11.61 -16.36
N HIS A 474 -17.37 -11.95 -16.35
CA HIS A 474 -18.11 -12.27 -17.58
C HIS A 474 -19.16 -11.22 -17.96
N THR A 475 -19.83 -10.65 -16.96
CA THR A 475 -20.90 -9.67 -17.20
C THR A 475 -20.39 -8.24 -17.12
N PHE A 476 -19.16 -8.02 -16.70
CA PHE A 476 -18.51 -6.73 -16.49
C PHE A 476 -19.30 -5.73 -15.63
N ARG A 477 -20.24 -6.23 -14.80
CA ARG A 477 -20.96 -5.38 -13.84
C ARG A 477 -19.96 -4.82 -12.84
N LEU A 478 -19.92 -3.50 -12.69
CA LEU A 478 -19.05 -2.79 -11.75
C LEU A 478 -19.33 -3.23 -10.30
N ARG A 479 -18.27 -3.49 -9.55
CA ARG A 479 -18.31 -3.87 -8.13
C ARG A 479 -17.63 -2.85 -7.24
N HIS A 480 -16.51 -2.32 -7.69
CA HIS A 480 -15.73 -1.32 -6.98
C HIS A 480 -14.87 -0.53 -7.97
N SER A 481 -14.72 0.77 -7.73
CA SER A 481 -13.79 1.64 -8.46
C SER A 481 -12.74 2.14 -7.49
N LEU A 482 -11.47 1.93 -7.83
CA LEU A 482 -10.33 2.49 -7.13
C LEU A 482 -9.79 3.68 -7.91
N HIS A 483 -10.05 4.90 -7.46
CA HIS A 483 -9.38 6.09 -7.99
C HIS A 483 -7.89 6.06 -7.63
N VAL A 484 -7.05 6.37 -8.61
CA VAL A 484 -5.59 6.38 -8.47
C VAL A 484 -5.07 7.82 -8.52
N PRO A 485 -4.02 8.15 -7.75
CA PRO A 485 -3.51 9.53 -7.65
C PRO A 485 -2.55 9.91 -8.79
N CYS A 486 -2.63 9.23 -9.93
CA CYS A 486 -1.72 9.42 -11.04
C CYS A 486 -2.48 9.54 -12.37
N ARG A 487 -1.82 10.05 -13.41
CA ARG A 487 -2.36 10.17 -14.76
C ARG A 487 -1.75 9.10 -15.67
N GLY A 488 -2.59 8.56 -16.56
CA GLY A 488 -2.19 7.52 -17.48
C GLY A 488 -1.91 6.20 -16.75
N VAL A 489 -2.83 5.76 -15.86
CA VAL A 489 -2.75 4.39 -15.34
C VAL A 489 -2.94 3.42 -16.48
N ASP A 490 -1.98 2.50 -16.69
CA ASP A 490 -1.86 1.80 -17.96
C ASP A 490 -1.70 0.29 -17.77
N HIS A 491 -0.48 -0.19 -17.68
CA HIS A 491 -0.17 -1.62 -17.63
C HIS A 491 0.08 -2.11 -16.20
N MET A 492 -0.14 -3.42 -15.95
CA MET A 492 0.13 -4.02 -14.65
C MET A 492 0.56 -5.47 -14.75
N ASP A 493 1.24 -5.96 -13.71
CA ASP A 493 1.43 -7.40 -13.46
C ASP A 493 1.30 -7.69 -11.97
N PHE A 494 1.02 -8.94 -11.63
CA PHE A 494 0.74 -9.40 -10.28
C PHE A 494 1.96 -10.00 -9.61
N SER A 495 2.06 -9.87 -8.29
CA SER A 495 3.02 -10.61 -7.49
C SER A 495 2.84 -12.12 -7.66
N ALA A 496 3.91 -12.89 -7.48
CA ALA A 496 3.88 -14.35 -7.65
C ALA A 496 2.84 -15.06 -6.76
N ASP A 497 2.50 -14.47 -5.62
CA ASP A 497 1.49 -14.94 -4.67
C ASP A 497 0.10 -14.32 -4.91
N GLY A 498 -0.05 -13.48 -5.95
CA GLY A 498 -1.30 -12.85 -6.34
C GLY A 498 -1.84 -11.80 -5.36
N ARG A 499 -1.10 -11.42 -4.32
CA ARG A 499 -1.60 -10.52 -3.26
C ARG A 499 -1.63 -9.06 -3.63
N TYR A 500 -0.75 -8.63 -4.51
CA TYR A 500 -0.72 -7.26 -4.99
C TYR A 500 -0.39 -7.22 -6.47
N LEU A 501 -0.76 -6.14 -7.10
CA LEU A 501 -0.32 -5.77 -8.44
C LEU A 501 0.53 -4.50 -8.37
N ILE A 502 1.38 -4.32 -9.38
CA ILE A 502 2.07 -3.06 -9.67
C ILE A 502 1.57 -2.59 -11.03
N ALA A 503 1.07 -1.34 -11.08
CA ALA A 503 0.64 -0.71 -12.32
C ALA A 503 1.48 0.53 -12.61
N THR A 504 1.64 0.83 -13.89
CA THR A 504 2.33 2.01 -14.42
C THR A 504 1.38 3.20 -14.51
N CYS A 505 1.96 4.40 -14.41
CA CYS A 505 1.26 5.68 -14.59
C CYS A 505 2.07 6.50 -15.60
N GLU A 506 1.74 6.35 -16.86
CA GLU A 506 2.51 6.81 -18.03
C GLU A 506 2.84 8.31 -17.95
N PHE A 507 1.85 9.16 -17.56
CA PHE A 507 1.99 10.62 -17.59
C PHE A 507 2.31 11.26 -16.24
N SER A 508 2.86 10.48 -15.30
CA SER A 508 3.12 10.95 -13.92
C SER A 508 4.47 10.50 -13.36
N ASP A 509 5.35 9.90 -14.17
CA ASP A 509 6.63 9.33 -13.69
C ASP A 509 6.45 8.37 -12.51
N GLN A 510 5.33 7.61 -12.41
CA GLN A 510 4.99 6.86 -11.21
C GLN A 510 4.64 5.40 -11.49
N LEU A 511 4.82 4.59 -10.46
CA LEU A 511 4.21 3.27 -10.34
C LEU A 511 3.31 3.26 -9.11
N ILE A 512 2.19 2.57 -9.20
CA ILE A 512 1.31 2.32 -8.06
C ILE A 512 1.30 0.85 -7.69
N LYS A 513 1.11 0.58 -6.41
CA LYS A 513 0.94 -0.76 -5.88
C LYS A 513 -0.44 -0.88 -5.24
N VAL A 514 -1.21 -1.88 -5.66
CA VAL A 514 -2.57 -2.12 -5.18
C VAL A 514 -2.64 -3.49 -4.52
N ASP A 515 -3.23 -3.58 -3.35
CA ASP A 515 -3.56 -4.84 -2.70
C ASP A 515 -4.80 -5.44 -3.37
N VAL A 516 -4.67 -6.66 -3.90
CA VAL A 516 -5.71 -7.32 -4.71
C VAL A 516 -6.92 -7.72 -3.89
N GLN A 517 -6.71 -8.17 -2.66
CA GLN A 517 -7.79 -8.65 -1.79
C GLN A 517 -8.66 -7.50 -1.29
N THR A 518 -8.02 -6.40 -0.86
CA THR A 518 -8.74 -5.23 -0.31
C THR A 518 -9.08 -4.19 -1.36
N GLN A 519 -8.56 -4.35 -2.60
CA GLN A 519 -8.74 -3.44 -3.73
C GLN A 519 -8.35 -1.99 -3.38
N LYS A 520 -7.23 -1.82 -2.64
CA LYS A 520 -6.77 -0.52 -2.15
C LYS A 520 -5.36 -0.21 -2.61
N LEU A 521 -5.12 1.07 -2.88
CA LEU A 521 -3.79 1.60 -3.09
C LEU A 521 -2.95 1.45 -1.80
N VAL A 522 -1.82 0.76 -1.90
CA VAL A 522 -0.92 0.49 -0.76
C VAL A 522 0.49 1.04 -0.97
N GLY A 523 0.77 1.67 -2.10
CA GLY A 523 2.03 2.33 -2.36
C GLY A 523 2.05 3.11 -3.66
N VAL A 524 2.85 4.18 -3.68
CA VAL A 524 3.21 4.96 -4.87
C VAL A 524 4.73 5.04 -4.89
N LEU A 525 5.34 4.81 -6.04
CA LEU A 525 6.77 4.90 -6.27
C LEU A 525 7.03 5.91 -7.39
N THR A 526 7.66 7.03 -7.05
CA THR A 526 8.09 8.01 -8.05
C THR A 526 9.37 7.51 -8.70
N MET A 527 9.37 7.49 -10.01
CA MET A 527 10.49 7.12 -10.88
C MET A 527 11.40 8.33 -11.12
N ALA A 528 12.44 8.16 -11.90
CA ALA A 528 13.29 9.29 -12.30
C ALA A 528 12.50 10.25 -13.22
N ALA A 529 12.76 11.54 -13.09
CA ALA A 529 12.09 12.57 -13.89
C ALA A 529 12.22 12.29 -15.40
N GLY A 530 11.14 12.46 -16.14
CA GLY A 530 11.04 12.15 -17.57
C GLY A 530 10.89 10.64 -17.87
N SER A 531 10.55 9.83 -16.86
CA SER A 531 10.08 8.47 -17.07
C SER A 531 8.69 8.47 -17.70
N ILE A 532 8.48 7.56 -18.64
CA ILE A 532 7.16 7.27 -19.23
C ILE A 532 6.99 5.74 -19.10
N PRO A 533 6.63 5.26 -17.89
CA PRO A 533 6.57 3.82 -17.63
C PRO A 533 5.40 3.19 -18.37
N GLN A 534 5.68 2.07 -19.03
CA GLN A 534 4.78 1.32 -19.91
C GLN A 534 4.56 -0.11 -19.38
N ASP A 535 4.72 -1.13 -20.19
CA ASP A 535 4.44 -2.52 -19.85
C ASP A 535 5.24 -3.02 -18.62
N VAL A 536 4.64 -3.93 -17.88
CA VAL A 536 5.20 -4.55 -16.67
C VAL A 536 5.22 -6.06 -16.81
N LYS A 537 6.35 -6.69 -16.47
CA LYS A 537 6.46 -8.17 -16.41
C LYS A 537 7.21 -8.62 -15.17
N LEU A 538 6.66 -9.60 -14.47
CA LEU A 538 7.32 -10.24 -13.33
C LEU A 538 8.44 -11.17 -13.82
N SER A 539 9.57 -11.21 -13.09
CA SER A 539 10.64 -12.18 -13.35
C SER A 539 10.18 -13.62 -13.08
N PRO A 540 10.77 -14.63 -13.75
CA PRO A 540 10.41 -16.03 -13.55
C PRO A 540 10.48 -16.49 -12.09
N ASP A 541 11.42 -15.97 -11.31
CA ASP A 541 11.57 -16.24 -9.88
C ASP A 541 10.61 -15.46 -8.97
N GLY A 542 9.72 -14.65 -9.54
CA GLY A 542 8.71 -13.88 -8.85
C GLY A 542 9.23 -12.73 -7.98
N ARG A 543 10.48 -12.29 -8.17
CA ARG A 543 11.14 -11.33 -7.26
C ARG A 543 11.23 -9.91 -7.80
N ILE A 544 11.29 -9.73 -9.12
CA ILE A 544 11.57 -8.47 -9.79
C ILE A 544 10.48 -8.18 -10.81
N PHE A 545 9.91 -6.99 -10.75
CA PHE A 545 9.10 -6.45 -11.82
C PHE A 545 9.99 -5.69 -12.78
N TYR A 546 9.97 -6.08 -14.04
CA TYR A 546 10.59 -5.36 -15.14
C TYR A 546 9.56 -4.39 -15.69
N VAL A 547 9.89 -3.11 -15.75
CA VAL A 547 8.99 -2.03 -16.20
C VAL A 547 9.65 -1.33 -17.39
N ALA A 548 9.03 -1.39 -18.55
CA ALA A 548 9.46 -0.66 -19.73
C ALA A 548 9.33 0.84 -19.49
N ASP A 549 10.25 1.63 -20.01
CA ASP A 549 10.23 3.08 -19.90
C ASP A 549 10.53 3.71 -21.26
N MET A 550 9.49 4.26 -21.87
CA MET A 550 9.55 4.87 -23.19
C MET A 550 10.36 6.17 -23.17
N GLY A 551 10.23 6.96 -22.11
CA GLY A 551 10.92 8.24 -21.98
C GLY A 551 12.44 8.09 -21.75
N ARG A 552 12.84 7.07 -20.99
CA ARG A 552 14.24 6.83 -20.63
C ARG A 552 14.95 5.83 -21.56
N GLY A 553 14.22 5.13 -22.41
CA GLY A 553 14.76 4.17 -23.38
C GLY A 553 15.37 2.94 -22.74
N GLY A 554 14.63 2.28 -21.85
CA GLY A 554 15.10 1.09 -21.15
C GLY A 554 14.07 0.43 -20.26
N VAL A 555 14.55 -0.44 -19.38
CA VAL A 555 13.72 -1.25 -18.49
C VAL A 555 14.18 -1.09 -17.05
N TRP A 556 13.30 -0.62 -16.19
CA TRP A 556 13.53 -0.59 -14.75
C TRP A 556 13.39 -1.98 -14.14
N LYS A 557 14.18 -2.24 -13.13
CA LYS A 557 14.04 -3.37 -12.22
C LYS A 557 13.45 -2.85 -10.92
N VAL A 558 12.29 -3.36 -10.51
CA VAL A 558 11.56 -2.89 -9.34
C VAL A 558 11.26 -4.05 -8.40
N SER A 559 11.50 -3.85 -7.11
CA SER A 559 11.06 -4.78 -6.06
C SER A 559 9.65 -4.40 -5.60
N GLY A 560 8.76 -5.38 -5.50
CA GLY A 560 7.43 -5.17 -4.94
C GLY A 560 7.39 -5.14 -3.40
N ALA A 561 8.41 -5.72 -2.73
CA ALA A 561 8.52 -5.74 -1.27
C ALA A 561 9.99 -5.82 -0.81
N PRO A 562 10.61 -4.69 -0.37
CA PRO A 562 10.04 -3.33 -0.31
C PRO A 562 9.80 -2.74 -1.70
N PHE A 563 8.78 -1.88 -1.83
CA PHE A 563 8.42 -1.25 -3.10
C PHE A 563 9.46 -0.15 -3.44
N ARG A 564 10.42 -0.48 -4.31
CA ARG A 564 11.53 0.40 -4.68
C ARG A 564 12.21 0.00 -5.99
N VAL A 565 12.87 0.97 -6.63
CA VAL A 565 13.75 0.73 -7.78
C VAL A 565 15.00 -0.05 -7.34
N LEU A 566 15.39 -1.05 -8.14
CA LEU A 566 16.61 -1.86 -7.97
C LEU A 566 17.70 -1.51 -9.00
N GLY A 567 17.35 -0.86 -10.10
CA GLY A 567 18.25 -0.47 -11.17
C GLY A 567 17.57 -0.36 -12.51
N PHE A 568 18.35 -0.02 -13.55
CA PHE A 568 17.91 0.24 -14.90
C PHE A 568 18.73 -0.53 -15.92
N ILE A 569 18.11 -0.97 -17.01
CA ILE A 569 18.75 -1.65 -18.14
C ILE A 569 18.46 -0.80 -19.39
N ARG A 570 19.48 -0.21 -20.02
CA ARG A 570 19.30 0.48 -21.30
C ARG A 570 18.99 -0.53 -22.38
N THR A 571 17.95 -0.27 -23.19
CA THR A 571 17.51 -1.11 -24.30
C THR A 571 17.54 -0.35 -25.62
N GLY A 572 16.78 0.71 -25.78
CA GLY A 572 16.70 1.52 -26.98
C GLY A 572 15.66 2.61 -26.87
N ALA A 573 15.59 3.51 -27.82
CA ALA A 573 14.63 4.61 -27.80
C ALA A 573 13.18 4.10 -27.92
N GLY A 574 12.30 4.63 -27.04
CA GLY A 574 10.89 4.29 -27.04
C GLY A 574 10.59 2.87 -26.56
N THR A 575 11.25 2.40 -25.49
CA THR A 575 11.00 1.06 -24.93
C THR A 575 9.57 0.95 -24.42
N HIS A 576 8.81 -0.07 -24.90
CA HIS A 576 7.37 -0.14 -24.68
C HIS A 576 6.90 -1.52 -24.21
N GLY A 577 6.77 -2.53 -25.08
CA GLY A 577 6.23 -3.86 -24.74
C GLY A 577 7.29 -4.82 -24.20
N LEU A 578 6.89 -5.70 -23.27
CA LEU A 578 7.74 -6.70 -22.62
C LEU A 578 7.13 -8.10 -22.75
N TYR A 579 7.89 -9.09 -23.25
CA TYR A 579 7.41 -10.45 -23.48
C TYR A 579 8.42 -11.48 -22.99
N ALA A 580 8.02 -12.38 -22.11
CA ALA A 580 8.86 -13.49 -21.68
C ALA A 580 8.95 -14.55 -22.78
N SER A 581 10.15 -15.12 -22.99
CA SER A 581 10.30 -16.32 -23.83
C SER A 581 9.62 -17.52 -23.16
N ARG A 582 9.12 -18.48 -23.94
CA ARG A 582 8.41 -19.66 -23.42
C ARG A 582 9.27 -20.58 -22.54
N ASP A 583 10.57 -20.50 -22.64
CA ASP A 583 11.52 -21.16 -21.75
C ASP A 583 11.88 -20.32 -20.50
N ALA A 584 11.26 -19.15 -20.35
CA ALA A 584 11.50 -18.19 -19.29
C ALA A 584 12.97 -17.79 -19.07
N ARG A 585 13.80 -17.86 -20.13
CA ARG A 585 15.22 -17.45 -20.08
C ARG A 585 15.44 -16.01 -20.49
N PHE A 586 14.56 -15.46 -21.33
CA PHE A 586 14.70 -14.14 -21.91
C PHE A 586 13.45 -13.29 -21.77
N LEU A 587 13.65 -11.98 -21.75
CA LEU A 587 12.61 -10.96 -21.85
C LEU A 587 12.88 -10.15 -23.13
N TYR A 588 11.93 -10.15 -24.04
CA TYR A 588 11.97 -9.32 -25.25
C TYR A 588 11.40 -7.94 -24.92
N ALA A 589 12.16 -6.88 -25.18
CA ALA A 589 11.74 -5.49 -24.96
C ALA A 589 11.70 -4.77 -26.31
N THR A 590 10.53 -4.27 -26.71
CA THR A 590 10.37 -3.49 -27.93
C THR A 590 10.91 -2.08 -27.75
N ASN A 591 11.58 -1.55 -28.75
CA ASN A 591 12.09 -0.18 -28.78
C ASN A 591 11.41 0.54 -29.96
N ARG A 592 10.22 1.07 -29.70
CA ARG A 592 9.29 1.57 -30.73
C ARG A 592 9.88 2.70 -31.57
N ALA A 593 10.59 3.64 -30.96
CA ALA A 593 11.20 4.76 -31.66
C ALA A 593 12.57 4.42 -32.32
N GLU A 594 13.22 3.32 -31.92
CA GLU A 594 14.48 2.84 -32.50
C GLU A 594 14.27 1.83 -33.65
N GLY A 595 13.08 1.21 -33.72
CA GLY A 595 12.82 0.13 -34.69
C GLY A 595 13.59 -1.15 -34.39
N SER A 596 13.65 -1.54 -33.09
CA SER A 596 14.42 -2.71 -32.67
C SER A 596 13.74 -3.47 -31.52
N VAL A 597 14.22 -4.67 -31.25
CA VAL A 597 13.86 -5.49 -30.07
C VAL A 597 15.14 -5.84 -29.32
N SER A 598 15.20 -5.53 -28.05
CA SER A 598 16.29 -5.93 -27.15
C SER A 598 15.93 -7.23 -26.43
N VAL A 599 16.86 -8.19 -26.40
CA VAL A 599 16.74 -9.46 -25.69
C VAL A 599 17.49 -9.34 -24.37
N ILE A 600 16.76 -9.36 -23.26
CA ILE A 600 17.31 -9.31 -21.91
C ILE A 600 17.35 -10.73 -21.34
N SER A 601 18.49 -11.15 -20.82
CA SER A 601 18.58 -12.42 -20.10
C SER A 601 18.08 -12.23 -18.66
N PHE A 602 17.13 -13.05 -18.20
CA PHE A 602 16.68 -13.05 -16.81
C PHE A 602 17.80 -13.45 -15.85
N ALA A 603 18.69 -14.35 -16.24
CA ALA A 603 19.81 -14.82 -15.42
C ALA A 603 20.86 -13.72 -15.18
N THR A 604 21.28 -13.03 -16.24
CA THR A 604 22.32 -11.99 -16.14
C THR A 604 21.74 -10.59 -15.91
N ARG A 605 20.44 -10.41 -16.17
CA ARG A 605 19.74 -9.12 -16.08
C ARG A 605 20.37 -8.03 -16.96
N ARG A 606 20.85 -8.45 -18.13
CA ARG A 606 21.51 -7.58 -19.14
C ARG A 606 20.94 -7.86 -20.52
N VAL A 607 21.02 -6.88 -21.42
CA VAL A 607 20.78 -7.09 -22.86
C VAL A 607 21.87 -8.01 -23.39
N VAL A 608 21.47 -9.12 -24.00
CA VAL A 608 22.38 -10.12 -24.60
C VAL A 608 22.33 -10.14 -26.12
N LYS A 609 21.23 -9.64 -26.70
CA LYS A 609 21.05 -9.46 -28.15
C LYS A 609 20.19 -8.23 -28.44
N LYS A 610 20.34 -7.66 -29.62
CA LYS A 610 19.42 -6.63 -30.15
C LYS A 610 19.12 -6.96 -31.62
N TRP A 611 17.84 -7.04 -31.94
CA TRP A 611 17.34 -7.30 -33.28
C TRP A 611 16.82 -5.99 -33.88
N ARG A 612 17.28 -5.62 -35.05
CA ARG A 612 16.81 -4.44 -35.79
C ARG A 612 15.79 -4.85 -36.83
N ILE A 613 14.69 -4.11 -36.93
CA ILE A 613 13.73 -4.29 -38.04
C ILE A 613 14.37 -3.78 -39.33
N PRO A 614 14.50 -4.61 -40.37
CA PRO A 614 15.04 -4.18 -41.65
C PRO A 614 14.25 -3.00 -42.26
N GLY A 615 14.95 -1.93 -42.64
CA GLY A 615 14.31 -0.70 -43.12
C GLY A 615 13.67 0.17 -42.01
N GLY A 616 13.93 -0.13 -40.72
CA GLY A 616 13.31 0.54 -39.61
C GLY A 616 11.89 0.07 -39.34
N GLY A 617 11.22 0.69 -38.35
CA GLY A 617 9.84 0.36 -37.97
C GLY A 617 9.52 0.85 -36.59
N SER A 618 8.32 0.54 -36.12
CA SER A 618 7.81 0.94 -34.81
C SER A 618 7.27 -0.27 -34.03
N PRO A 619 8.12 -1.28 -33.72
CA PRO A 619 7.66 -2.47 -32.99
C PRO A 619 7.06 -2.06 -31.64
N ASP A 620 5.80 -2.41 -31.43
CA ASP A 620 5.01 -1.91 -30.33
C ASP A 620 4.56 -3.06 -29.42
N MET A 621 3.28 -3.38 -29.40
CA MET A 621 2.70 -4.40 -28.55
C MET A 621 2.50 -5.72 -29.28
N GLY A 622 2.55 -6.84 -28.54
CA GLY A 622 2.42 -8.13 -29.20
C GLY A 622 2.40 -9.34 -28.27
N ASN A 623 2.88 -10.46 -28.77
CA ASN A 623 2.99 -11.70 -27.99
C ASN A 623 3.92 -12.72 -28.69
N VAL A 624 4.32 -13.75 -27.92
CA VAL A 624 5.08 -14.90 -28.41
C VAL A 624 4.12 -16.03 -28.81
N SER A 625 4.37 -16.68 -29.96
CA SER A 625 3.59 -17.85 -30.39
C SER A 625 3.57 -18.98 -29.34
N ALA A 626 2.58 -19.87 -29.42
CA ALA A 626 2.43 -20.97 -28.46
C ALA A 626 3.68 -21.88 -28.40
N ASP A 627 4.32 -22.12 -29.53
CA ASP A 627 5.56 -22.94 -29.64
C ASP A 627 6.83 -22.16 -29.27
N GLY A 628 6.71 -20.85 -28.99
CA GLY A 628 7.82 -19.99 -28.63
C GLY A 628 8.73 -19.53 -29.78
N LYS A 629 8.42 -19.87 -31.04
CA LYS A 629 9.32 -19.63 -32.17
C LYS A 629 9.16 -18.27 -32.83
N VAL A 630 7.99 -17.65 -32.73
CA VAL A 630 7.70 -16.38 -33.38
C VAL A 630 7.28 -15.34 -32.36
N LEU A 631 7.94 -14.19 -32.36
CA LEU A 631 7.50 -12.99 -31.68
C LEU A 631 6.69 -12.15 -32.65
N TRP A 632 5.42 -11.95 -32.36
CA TRP A 632 4.49 -11.14 -33.13
C TRP A 632 4.38 -9.76 -32.49
N LEU A 633 4.58 -8.70 -33.26
CA LEU A 633 4.54 -7.32 -32.80
C LEU A 633 3.77 -6.45 -33.79
N THR A 634 2.92 -5.59 -33.30
CA THR A 634 2.38 -4.50 -34.11
C THR A 634 3.45 -3.49 -34.43
N GLY A 635 3.34 -2.87 -35.59
CA GLY A 635 4.12 -1.72 -36.01
C GLY A 635 3.23 -0.49 -36.07
N ARG A 636 3.00 0.14 -34.89
CA ARG A 636 1.95 1.13 -34.67
C ARG A 636 1.92 2.24 -35.72
N TRP A 637 3.08 2.84 -35.99
CA TRP A 637 3.18 3.97 -36.93
C TRP A 637 3.35 3.53 -38.39
N ALA A 638 3.60 2.24 -38.60
CA ALA A 638 3.82 1.67 -39.93
C ALA A 638 2.60 0.94 -40.52
N GLY A 639 1.49 0.78 -39.71
CA GLY A 639 0.30 0.06 -40.14
C GLY A 639 0.55 -1.40 -40.51
N VAL A 640 1.41 -2.09 -39.77
CA VAL A 640 1.84 -3.46 -40.08
C VAL A 640 1.91 -4.33 -38.82
N VAL A 641 2.02 -5.64 -39.04
CA VAL A 641 2.46 -6.61 -38.03
C VAL A 641 3.79 -7.21 -38.45
N TYR A 642 4.73 -7.30 -37.51
CA TYR A 642 6.01 -7.99 -37.66
C TYR A 642 5.94 -9.39 -37.08
N ALA A 643 6.35 -10.41 -37.83
CA ALA A 643 6.62 -11.75 -37.34
C ALA A 643 8.14 -11.95 -37.29
N ILE A 644 8.70 -12.21 -36.09
CA ILE A 644 10.15 -12.28 -35.87
C ILE A 644 10.52 -13.64 -35.31
N ASP A 645 11.48 -14.34 -35.91
CA ASP A 645 12.03 -15.59 -35.39
C ASP A 645 12.75 -15.35 -34.04
N THR A 646 12.32 -15.98 -32.98
CA THR A 646 12.83 -15.73 -31.62
C THR A 646 14.25 -16.24 -31.38
N ARG A 647 14.76 -17.15 -32.20
CA ARG A 647 16.11 -17.70 -32.07
C ARG A 647 17.15 -16.79 -32.75
N SER A 648 16.84 -16.35 -33.94
CA SER A 648 17.77 -15.58 -34.78
C SER A 648 17.51 -14.08 -34.72
N GLY A 649 16.28 -13.64 -34.45
CA GLY A 649 15.84 -12.25 -34.60
C GLY A 649 15.55 -11.86 -36.07
N LYS A 650 15.50 -12.82 -37.00
CA LYS A 650 15.18 -12.57 -38.40
C LYS A 650 13.70 -12.19 -38.53
N LEU A 651 13.43 -11.13 -39.30
CA LEU A 651 12.08 -10.79 -39.73
C LEU A 651 11.59 -11.86 -40.72
N LEU A 652 10.52 -12.57 -40.39
CA LEU A 652 9.86 -13.59 -41.17
C LEU A 652 8.85 -12.99 -42.14
N ALA A 653 8.06 -12.03 -41.61
CA ALA A 653 7.03 -11.34 -42.37
C ALA A 653 6.81 -9.92 -41.85
N LYS A 654 6.42 -9.02 -42.77
CA LYS A 654 5.88 -7.68 -42.52
C LYS A 654 4.53 -7.61 -43.20
N ILE A 655 3.45 -7.63 -42.40
CA ILE A 655 2.07 -7.88 -42.85
C ILE A 655 1.32 -6.56 -42.77
N PRO A 656 0.82 -5.97 -43.83
CA PRO A 656 -0.04 -4.79 -43.82
C PRO A 656 -1.35 -5.09 -43.09
N VAL A 657 -1.79 -4.17 -42.21
CA VAL A 657 -3.05 -4.20 -41.43
C VAL A 657 -3.67 -2.82 -41.42
N GLY A 658 -4.77 -2.63 -40.66
CA GLY A 658 -5.38 -1.33 -40.50
C GLY A 658 -4.49 -0.29 -39.83
N ALA A 659 -4.96 0.95 -39.73
CA ALA A 659 -4.21 2.08 -39.19
C ALA A 659 -4.01 1.99 -37.68
N SER A 660 -2.79 2.34 -37.23
CA SER A 660 -2.39 2.40 -35.81
C SER A 660 -2.65 1.09 -35.05
N PRO A 661 -2.16 -0.09 -35.53
CA PRO A 661 -2.35 -1.36 -34.81
C PRO A 661 -1.67 -1.32 -33.45
N HIS A 662 -2.30 -1.92 -32.40
CA HIS A 662 -1.75 -1.88 -31.05
C HIS A 662 -1.71 -3.27 -30.40
N GLY A 663 -2.30 -3.49 -29.24
CA GLY A 663 -2.14 -4.69 -28.42
C GLY A 663 -2.72 -5.97 -29.05
N LEU A 664 -1.99 -6.59 -29.99
CA LEU A 664 -2.40 -7.83 -30.65
C LEU A 664 -2.40 -9.03 -29.70
N CYS A 665 -3.26 -9.99 -29.99
CA CYS A 665 -3.35 -11.27 -29.29
C CYS A 665 -3.00 -12.42 -30.25
N VAL A 666 -1.97 -13.19 -29.92
CA VAL A 666 -1.69 -14.47 -30.60
C VAL A 666 -2.50 -15.55 -29.89
N TRP A 667 -3.26 -16.35 -30.64
CA TRP A 667 -4.10 -17.41 -30.08
C TRP A 667 -3.95 -18.71 -30.84
N PRO A 668 -4.08 -19.92 -30.20
CA PRO A 668 -4.19 -20.14 -28.76
C PRO A 668 -2.87 -19.89 -28.01
N GLN A 669 -2.96 -19.70 -26.69
CA GLN A 669 -1.82 -19.47 -25.80
C GLN A 669 -1.66 -20.61 -24.80
N PRO A 670 -0.41 -21.00 -24.44
CA PRO A 670 -0.16 -21.88 -23.30
C PRO A 670 -0.56 -21.20 -21.97
N GLY A 671 -0.79 -22.01 -20.93
CA GLY A 671 -1.18 -21.53 -19.60
C GLY A 671 -2.49 -22.14 -19.12
N ARG A 672 -2.75 -21.98 -17.83
CA ARG A 672 -3.97 -22.50 -17.18
C ARG A 672 -5.09 -21.45 -17.14
N TYR A 673 -4.70 -20.19 -17.00
CA TYR A 673 -5.61 -19.04 -16.96
C TYR A 673 -4.86 -17.77 -17.40
N SER A 674 -5.64 -16.78 -17.82
CA SER A 674 -5.12 -15.46 -18.21
C SER A 674 -5.21 -14.50 -17.03
N LEU A 675 -4.15 -13.72 -16.80
CA LEU A 675 -4.18 -12.53 -15.96
C LEU A 675 -4.55 -11.26 -16.73
N GLY A 676 -4.82 -11.40 -18.01
CA GLY A 676 -5.20 -10.29 -18.89
C GLY A 676 -4.06 -9.76 -19.73
N HIS A 677 -4.30 -8.63 -20.36
CA HIS A 677 -3.40 -7.97 -21.30
C HIS A 677 -2.83 -8.93 -22.36
N THR A 678 -1.84 -8.52 -23.13
CA THR A 678 -1.20 -9.35 -24.15
C THR A 678 -0.26 -10.38 -23.50
N GLY A 679 -0.80 -11.53 -23.10
CA GLY A 679 0.00 -12.70 -22.79
C GLY A 679 0.60 -12.76 -21.39
N ILE A 680 -0.11 -12.28 -20.38
CA ILE A 680 0.21 -12.64 -19.00
C ILE A 680 -0.61 -13.87 -18.61
N LEU A 681 -0.06 -15.06 -18.90
CA LEU A 681 -0.67 -16.34 -18.55
C LEU A 681 0.11 -17.00 -17.39
N ARG A 682 -0.60 -17.83 -16.62
CA ARG A 682 -0.01 -18.54 -15.47
C ARG A 682 -0.38 -20.00 -15.46
#